data_e95d70a9c1a49c94bfb645d4b9687ae5
#
_entry.id   e95d70a9c1a49c94bfb645d4b9687ae5
#
_cell.length_a   1.000
_cell.length_b   1.000
_cell.length_c   1.000
_cell.angle_alpha   90.00
_cell.angle_beta   90.00
_cell.angle_gamma   90.00
#
_symmetry.space_group_name_H-M   'P 1'
#
loop_
_entity.id
_entity.type
_entity.pdbx_description
1 polymer ?
#
loop_
_entity_poly.entity_id
_entity_poly.type
_entity_poly.pdbx_seq_one_letter_code
_entity_poly.pdbx_strand_id
1 'polypeptide(L)'
;MIRLAGRLAALIGALMLPAAAAAVAPAAHQIRVRIEPDTRFLEGRDSIRFDAPRAATLVLSARFRVDSLVVDTRRIEVPDKPADGFQRITLPAARRIDLGWSGTLAPLDQNLDHRHTLSYAEPASGKQGTFLPSGSGWYPAVDESLERYSLELDLPADQRGLVPGRLVEERLAHGRYRARFEFRQPAEGIALMAGPYRIEERRVRTAAGSEVRLRTYFHPEIAGLASGYLDSIAGYLDLYERWIGAYPFSEFSVVSSPTPTGFGMPTLTYLGIDVLRLPFIRATSLGHEVLHNWWGNGVYPDYARGNWSEGLTTFMADYAYRERESPEAAAAARLAWLRDYAAMPPGDDAPLVRFTSRTHGASQIVGYNKSAMLFFMLRDRIGEAAFDRGLRAFWNAQRFRIASWDDLRRAFEHASGQDLAGFFEQWLDRTGVPELRIADAHAVATGAGWRLSVTLAQGAPAYVLSVPLAVRTAGGEITRRVELSRERGTAVIALPAEPLEVALDPELRLLRRLAAAEAPPILRDAMLAEHPRLITPTADAAVEAAARDLAASLLERAPAERKPASMQLVVGLHADIDAWLAREAMASRPATLAATRGSAQVWTARAGDGHILVLVSVRDAQSLAALSAPLPHYGRESYLVFEGARMIERGTWPVKSWGQVLH
;
A
#
# COMPACT_ATOMS: atom_id res chain seq x y z
N MET A 1 -18.17 -20.53 -72.19
CA MET A 1 -17.78 -19.23 -72.80
C MET A 1 -17.27 -18.33 -71.68
N ILE A 2 -16.07 -17.89 -71.92
CA ILE A 2 -15.38 -16.68 -71.46
C ILE A 2 -14.87 -16.74 -70.01
N ARG A 3 -13.60 -17.05 -69.78
CA ARG A 3 -12.39 -16.22 -69.71
C ARG A 3 -12.56 -15.05 -68.66
N LEU A 4 -11.72 -14.83 -67.65
CA LEU A 4 -10.29 -14.59 -67.67
C LEU A 4 -9.70 -14.32 -66.34
N ALA A 5 -8.50 -14.77 -66.10
CA ALA A 5 -7.30 -14.03 -65.75
C ALA A 5 -7.42 -13.10 -64.47
N GLY A 6 -6.85 -13.37 -63.37
CA GLY A 6 -5.42 -13.33 -63.13
C GLY A 6 -4.92 -11.93 -62.81
N ARG A 7 -4.73 -11.60 -61.53
CA ARG A 7 -3.64 -10.71 -61.07
C ARG A 7 -3.27 -11.03 -59.64
N LEU A 8 -2.14 -11.68 -59.44
CA LEU A 8 -1.36 -11.67 -58.21
C LEU A 8 -1.02 -10.23 -57.88
N ALA A 9 -1.54 -9.72 -56.76
CA ALA A 9 -1.01 -8.54 -56.10
C ALA A 9 -0.35 -9.02 -54.80
N ALA A 10 0.97 -9.04 -54.80
CA ALA A 10 1.79 -9.24 -53.63
C ALA A 10 1.55 -8.03 -52.67
N LEU A 11 0.78 -8.23 -51.60
CA LEU A 11 0.74 -7.28 -50.48
C LEU A 11 2.02 -7.51 -49.64
N ILE A 12 2.99 -6.64 -49.83
CA ILE A 12 4.07 -6.42 -48.86
C ILE A 12 3.41 -5.77 -47.64
N GLY A 13 3.07 -6.57 -46.65
CA GLY A 13 2.69 -6.12 -45.32
C GLY A 13 3.92 -5.51 -44.66
N ALA A 14 4.08 -4.20 -44.73
CA ALA A 14 4.98 -3.49 -43.86
C ALA A 14 4.48 -3.70 -42.41
N LEU A 15 5.20 -4.53 -41.65
CA LEU A 15 5.09 -4.54 -40.17
C LEU A 15 5.46 -3.12 -39.69
N MET A 16 4.45 -2.30 -39.47
CA MET A 16 4.60 -1.12 -38.61
C MET A 16 4.83 -1.65 -37.21
N LEU A 17 6.09 -1.77 -36.79
CA LEU A 17 6.46 -1.79 -35.39
C LEU A 17 5.86 -0.51 -34.79
N PRO A 18 5.11 -0.58 -33.65
CA PRO A 18 4.71 0.63 -33.00
C PRO A 18 5.98 1.39 -32.64
N ALA A 19 6.13 2.59 -33.16
CA ALA A 19 7.18 3.50 -32.75
C ALA A 19 7.02 3.63 -31.22
N ALA A 20 8.02 3.18 -30.47
CA ALA A 20 8.10 3.45 -29.06
C ALA A 20 7.95 4.97 -28.93
N ALA A 21 6.89 5.42 -28.28
CA ALA A 21 6.70 6.83 -27.98
C ALA A 21 7.99 7.30 -27.30
N ALA A 22 8.75 8.14 -27.96
CA ALA A 22 9.99 8.68 -27.42
C ALA A 22 9.60 9.36 -26.10
N ALA A 23 10.17 8.88 -24.98
CA ALA A 23 9.88 9.45 -23.67
C ALA A 23 10.13 10.95 -23.74
N VAL A 24 9.11 11.74 -23.44
CA VAL A 24 9.20 13.20 -23.46
C VAL A 24 10.27 13.63 -22.47
N ALA A 25 11.27 14.41 -22.91
CA ALA A 25 12.35 14.87 -22.03
C ALA A 25 11.77 15.67 -20.86
N PRO A 26 12.25 15.44 -19.60
CA PRO A 26 11.75 16.10 -18.40
C PRO A 26 11.86 17.64 -18.51
N ALA A 27 10.87 18.35 -17.99
CA ALA A 27 10.98 19.81 -17.79
C ALA A 27 12.02 20.11 -16.71
N ALA A 28 12.81 21.18 -16.91
CA ALA A 28 13.81 21.61 -15.94
C ALA A 28 13.39 22.93 -15.26
N HIS A 29 13.08 22.87 -13.98
CA HIS A 29 12.61 23.99 -13.16
C HIS A 29 13.76 24.67 -12.40
N GLN A 30 13.72 26.00 -12.32
CA GLN A 30 14.55 26.80 -11.41
C GLN A 30 13.65 27.66 -10.53
N ILE A 31 13.23 27.05 -9.41
CA ILE A 31 12.22 27.65 -8.53
C ILE A 31 12.90 28.45 -7.41
N ARG A 32 12.33 29.61 -7.11
CA ARG A 32 12.53 30.34 -5.86
C ARG A 32 11.21 30.51 -5.19
N VAL A 33 11.09 30.06 -3.93
CA VAL A 33 9.85 30.17 -3.17
C VAL A 33 10.12 30.78 -1.80
N ARG A 34 9.29 31.73 -1.43
CA ARG A 34 9.23 32.34 -0.09
C ARG A 34 7.89 31.99 0.54
N ILE A 35 7.93 31.50 1.78
CA ILE A 35 6.73 31.18 2.56
C ILE A 35 6.77 31.91 3.89
N GLU A 36 5.63 32.49 4.26
CA GLU A 36 5.39 33.13 5.55
C GLU A 36 4.26 32.35 6.27
N PRO A 37 4.60 31.37 7.13
CA PRO A 37 3.60 30.51 7.76
C PRO A 37 2.56 31.23 8.61
N ASP A 38 2.92 32.37 9.22
CA ASP A 38 2.02 33.17 10.05
C ASP A 38 0.85 33.76 9.27
N THR A 39 1.12 34.25 8.06
CA THR A 39 0.12 34.79 7.14
C THR A 39 -0.33 33.78 6.11
N ARG A 40 0.34 32.64 6.05
CA ARG A 40 0.16 31.57 5.05
C ARG A 40 0.42 32.08 3.63
N PHE A 41 1.18 33.15 3.49
CA PHE A 41 1.50 33.74 2.20
C PHE A 41 2.64 32.97 1.54
N LEU A 42 2.47 32.70 0.25
CA LEU A 42 3.48 32.12 -0.63
C LEU A 42 3.70 33.03 -1.83
N GLU A 43 4.96 33.32 -2.12
CA GLU A 43 5.42 33.96 -3.36
C GLU A 43 6.44 33.03 -4.03
N GLY A 44 6.27 32.78 -5.32
CA GLY A 44 7.16 31.93 -6.09
C GLY A 44 7.55 32.53 -7.43
N ARG A 45 8.72 32.12 -7.91
CA ARG A 45 9.19 32.41 -9.28
C ARG A 45 9.82 31.12 -9.82
N ASP A 46 9.53 30.81 -11.07
CA ASP A 46 10.09 29.66 -11.76
C ASP A 46 10.56 30.00 -13.16
N SER A 47 11.69 29.43 -13.54
CA SER A 47 12.20 29.45 -14.91
C SER A 47 12.23 28.02 -15.42
N ILE A 48 11.22 27.63 -16.20
CA ILE A 48 11.05 26.31 -16.80
C ILE A 48 11.78 26.26 -18.14
N ARG A 49 12.59 25.23 -18.35
CA ARG A 49 13.36 25.04 -19.60
C ARG A 49 13.06 23.68 -20.21
N PHE A 50 13.03 23.65 -21.54
CA PHE A 50 12.88 22.46 -22.34
C PHE A 50 14.11 22.27 -23.25
N ASP A 51 14.54 21.02 -23.44
CA ASP A 51 15.67 20.69 -24.30
C ASP A 51 15.41 21.06 -25.77
N ALA A 52 14.13 20.98 -26.21
CA ALA A 52 13.65 21.41 -27.51
C ALA A 52 12.34 22.22 -27.35
N PRO A 53 12.01 23.13 -28.30
CA PRO A 53 10.74 23.84 -28.26
C PRO A 53 9.57 22.86 -28.20
N ARG A 54 8.71 22.99 -27.18
CA ARG A 54 7.48 22.19 -27.09
C ARG A 54 6.33 23.03 -26.54
N ALA A 55 5.12 22.71 -26.99
CA ALA A 55 3.90 23.22 -26.36
C ALA A 55 3.75 22.58 -24.97
N ALA A 56 3.27 23.34 -24.01
CA ALA A 56 3.10 22.87 -22.64
C ALA A 56 1.81 23.43 -22.02
N THR A 57 1.19 22.65 -21.15
CA THR A 57 0.14 23.13 -20.27
C THR A 57 0.70 23.21 -18.85
N LEU A 58 0.68 24.39 -18.25
CA LEU A 58 1.04 24.59 -16.85
C LEU A 58 -0.20 24.42 -15.98
N VAL A 59 -0.04 23.70 -14.86
CA VAL A 59 -1.09 23.48 -13.87
C VAL A 59 -0.72 24.18 -12.58
N LEU A 60 -1.54 25.11 -12.14
CA LEU A 60 -1.36 25.90 -10.90
C LEU A 60 -2.69 25.92 -10.13
N SER A 61 -2.65 25.86 -8.80
CA SER A 61 -3.87 25.99 -7.99
C SER A 61 -4.54 27.36 -8.21
N ALA A 62 -5.87 27.39 -8.26
CA ALA A 62 -6.67 28.60 -8.34
C ALA A 62 -6.51 29.53 -7.11
N ARG A 63 -5.88 29.05 -6.04
CA ARG A 63 -5.50 29.88 -4.88
C ARG A 63 -4.42 30.92 -5.19
N PHE A 64 -3.65 30.69 -6.23
CA PHE A 64 -2.55 31.58 -6.62
C PHE A 64 -2.95 32.47 -7.78
N ARG A 65 -2.49 33.68 -7.73
CA ARG A 65 -2.53 34.63 -8.85
C ARG A 65 -1.22 34.49 -9.64
N VAL A 66 -1.31 34.51 -10.95
CA VAL A 66 -0.13 34.68 -11.82
C VAL A 66 0.25 36.14 -11.86
N ASP A 67 1.40 36.49 -11.32
CA ASP A 67 1.90 37.86 -11.25
C ASP A 67 2.64 38.27 -12.53
N SER A 68 3.27 37.29 -13.20
CA SER A 68 3.96 37.49 -14.47
C SER A 68 4.11 36.16 -15.22
N LEU A 69 3.98 36.22 -16.55
CA LEU A 69 4.25 35.11 -17.44
C LEU A 69 4.97 35.60 -18.69
N VAL A 70 6.15 35.02 -18.95
CA VAL A 70 6.95 35.28 -20.14
C VAL A 70 7.30 33.96 -20.82
N VAL A 71 6.97 33.84 -22.09
CA VAL A 71 7.27 32.67 -22.93
C VAL A 71 8.34 33.06 -23.94
N ASP A 72 9.53 32.47 -23.80
CA ASP A 72 10.77 32.91 -24.45
C ASP A 72 11.06 34.41 -24.16
N THR A 73 10.63 35.30 -25.04
CA THR A 73 10.80 36.77 -24.86
C THR A 73 9.46 37.50 -24.82
N ARG A 74 8.34 36.79 -25.00
CA ARG A 74 7.00 37.41 -25.12
C ARG A 74 6.24 37.33 -23.81
N ARG A 75 5.78 38.48 -23.30
CA ARG A 75 4.86 38.53 -22.18
C ARG A 75 3.47 38.02 -22.60
N ILE A 76 2.88 37.15 -21.79
CA ILE A 76 1.54 36.58 -21.98
C ILE A 76 0.66 37.09 -20.85
N GLU A 77 -0.52 37.55 -21.18
CA GLU A 77 -1.57 37.86 -20.19
C GLU A 77 -2.32 36.57 -19.89
N VAL A 78 -2.50 36.27 -18.62
CA VAL A 78 -3.26 35.10 -18.15
C VAL A 78 -4.68 35.57 -17.84
N PRO A 79 -5.72 34.97 -18.45
CA PRO A 79 -7.12 35.30 -18.15
C PRO A 79 -7.46 35.03 -16.70
N ASP A 80 -8.28 35.88 -16.09
CA ASP A 80 -8.75 35.68 -14.73
C ASP A 80 -9.68 34.46 -14.61
N LYS A 81 -9.31 33.59 -13.69
CA LYS A 81 -10.02 32.51 -12.97
C LYS A 81 -10.62 31.34 -13.75
N PRO A 82 -10.21 30.14 -13.36
CA PRO A 82 -10.85 28.87 -13.72
C PRO A 82 -11.99 28.48 -12.76
N ALA A 83 -12.84 27.53 -13.21
CA ALA A 83 -14.02 27.10 -12.50
C ALA A 83 -13.80 25.94 -11.49
N ASP A 84 -12.63 25.27 -11.47
CA ASP A 84 -12.47 23.94 -10.85
C ASP A 84 -11.20 23.76 -10.00
N GLY A 85 -10.82 24.72 -9.21
CA GLY A 85 -9.70 24.61 -8.25
C GLY A 85 -8.29 24.66 -8.84
N PHE A 86 -8.10 24.47 -10.16
CA PHE A 86 -6.82 24.57 -10.86
C PHE A 86 -6.89 25.49 -12.08
N GLN A 87 -5.82 26.25 -12.31
CA GLN A 87 -5.59 27.00 -13.53
C GLN A 87 -4.77 26.14 -14.49
N ARG A 88 -5.29 25.91 -15.70
CA ARG A 88 -4.57 25.25 -16.78
C ARG A 88 -4.21 26.28 -17.84
N ILE A 89 -2.91 26.57 -17.97
CA ILE A 89 -2.40 27.61 -18.87
C ILE A 89 -1.71 26.91 -20.03
N THR A 90 -2.39 26.81 -21.17
CA THR A 90 -1.84 26.20 -22.39
C THR A 90 -0.99 27.23 -23.13
N LEU A 91 0.26 26.86 -23.40
CA LEU A 91 1.27 27.71 -23.98
C LEU A 91 1.76 27.17 -25.33
N PRO A 92 2.11 28.04 -26.28
CA PRO A 92 2.70 27.63 -27.54
C PRO A 92 4.07 26.96 -27.33
N ALA A 93 4.59 26.35 -28.40
CA ALA A 93 5.92 25.75 -28.34
C ALA A 93 6.98 26.80 -27.96
N ALA A 94 7.72 26.53 -26.92
CA ALA A 94 8.75 27.41 -26.34
C ALA A 94 9.93 26.59 -25.79
N ARG A 95 11.09 27.25 -25.64
CA ARG A 95 12.25 26.68 -24.93
C ARG A 95 12.30 27.11 -23.48
N ARG A 96 11.70 28.26 -23.15
CA ARG A 96 11.76 28.84 -21.81
C ARG A 96 10.44 29.49 -21.44
N ILE A 97 10.02 29.24 -20.20
CA ILE A 97 8.85 29.86 -19.59
C ILE A 97 9.30 30.42 -18.25
N ASP A 98 9.14 31.74 -18.05
CA ASP A 98 9.38 32.39 -16.75
C ASP A 98 8.03 32.82 -16.18
N LEU A 99 7.70 32.32 -14.97
CA LEU A 99 6.42 32.56 -14.30
C LEU A 99 6.65 33.01 -12.86
N GLY A 100 5.93 34.04 -12.44
CA GLY A 100 5.82 34.48 -11.05
C GLY A 100 4.38 34.30 -10.57
N TRP A 101 4.22 33.81 -9.34
CA TRP A 101 2.90 33.60 -8.72
C TRP A 101 2.92 33.94 -7.24
N SER A 102 1.76 34.29 -6.70
CA SER A 102 1.60 34.53 -5.27
C SER A 102 0.18 34.22 -4.80
N GLY A 103 0.03 33.89 -3.52
CA GLY A 103 -1.28 33.62 -2.94
C GLY A 103 -1.24 33.18 -1.48
N THR A 104 -2.41 32.84 -0.96
CA THR A 104 -2.58 32.39 0.43
C THR A 104 -2.88 30.90 0.48
N LEU A 105 -2.03 30.14 1.19
CA LEU A 105 -2.18 28.72 1.44
C LEU A 105 -3.39 28.44 2.34
N ALA A 106 -3.94 27.23 2.27
CA ALA A 106 -4.95 26.76 3.21
C ALA A 106 -4.38 26.76 4.66
N PRO A 107 -5.21 26.92 5.69
CA PRO A 107 -4.78 26.66 7.05
C PRO A 107 -4.45 25.17 7.21
N LEU A 108 -3.41 24.86 7.98
CA LEU A 108 -3.11 23.48 8.35
C LEU A 108 -4.18 22.98 9.31
N ASP A 109 -4.94 21.97 8.91
CA ASP A 109 -5.91 21.31 9.78
C ASP A 109 -5.25 20.11 10.51
N GLN A 110 -5.09 20.22 11.81
CA GLN A 110 -4.50 19.20 12.67
C GLN A 110 -5.51 18.14 13.15
N ASN A 111 -6.80 18.35 12.89
CA ASN A 111 -7.88 17.44 13.30
C ASN A 111 -8.25 16.42 12.23
N LEU A 112 -7.59 16.44 11.09
CA LEU A 112 -7.79 15.44 10.04
C LEU A 112 -7.44 14.05 10.54
N ASP A 113 -8.32 13.08 10.28
CA ASP A 113 -7.96 11.68 10.51
C ASP A 113 -7.01 11.17 9.39
N HIS A 114 -6.41 10.02 9.63
CA HIS A 114 -5.46 9.42 8.69
C HIS A 114 -6.06 9.17 7.29
N ARG A 115 -7.36 8.85 7.19
CA ARG A 115 -8.03 8.58 5.92
C ARG A 115 -8.21 9.86 5.10
N HIS A 116 -8.61 10.95 5.76
CA HIS A 116 -8.76 12.25 5.12
C HIS A 116 -7.41 12.84 4.71
N THR A 117 -6.37 12.67 5.53
CA THR A 117 -5.04 13.20 5.23
C THR A 117 -4.44 12.58 3.96
N LEU A 118 -4.67 11.29 3.70
CA LEU A 118 -4.18 10.62 2.49
C LEU A 118 -4.88 11.10 1.21
N SER A 119 -6.13 11.55 1.30
CA SER A 119 -6.90 12.09 0.18
C SER A 119 -6.79 13.62 0.05
N TYR A 120 -6.19 14.30 1.03
CA TYR A 120 -6.12 15.75 1.09
C TYR A 120 -4.93 16.26 0.26
N ALA A 121 -5.23 16.82 -0.91
CA ALA A 121 -4.23 17.29 -1.86
C ALA A 121 -4.05 18.82 -1.85
N GLU A 122 -4.59 19.53 -0.85
CA GLU A 122 -4.55 20.99 -0.80
C GLU A 122 -3.25 21.51 -0.17
N PRO A 123 -2.57 22.54 -0.75
CA PRO A 123 -1.37 23.11 -0.16
C PRO A 123 -1.71 23.90 1.11
N ALA A 124 -1.19 23.46 2.26
CA ALA A 124 -1.51 24.02 3.56
C ALA A 124 -0.29 24.49 4.32
N SER A 125 -0.46 25.53 5.15
CA SER A 125 0.60 26.11 5.99
C SER A 125 0.07 26.63 7.31
N GLY A 126 0.93 26.61 8.32
CA GLY A 126 0.75 27.17 9.65
C GLY A 126 2.04 27.14 10.45
N LYS A 127 2.03 27.68 11.67
CA LYS A 127 3.23 27.73 12.55
C LYS A 127 3.79 26.34 12.87
N GLN A 128 2.94 25.34 13.01
CA GLN A 128 3.31 23.95 13.30
C GLN A 128 3.86 23.21 12.09
N GLY A 129 3.53 23.64 10.88
CA GLY A 129 4.03 23.00 9.69
C GLY A 129 3.44 23.55 8.40
N THR A 130 4.14 23.28 7.33
CA THR A 130 3.72 23.53 5.96
C THR A 130 3.84 22.22 5.20
N PHE A 131 2.81 21.85 4.46
CA PHE A 131 2.85 20.72 3.53
C PHE A 131 2.23 21.13 2.19
N LEU A 132 3.04 21.08 1.14
CA LEU A 132 2.66 21.40 -0.22
C LEU A 132 2.86 20.11 -1.05
N PRO A 133 1.81 19.28 -1.22
CA PRO A 133 1.90 18.04 -2.00
C PRO A 133 2.25 18.31 -3.48
N SER A 134 2.93 17.40 -4.14
CA SER A 134 3.33 17.52 -5.54
C SER A 134 2.16 17.80 -6.50
N GLY A 135 1.02 17.14 -6.29
CA GLY A 135 -0.19 17.31 -7.11
C GLY A 135 -1.07 18.49 -6.73
N SER A 136 -0.70 19.31 -5.73
CA SER A 136 -1.55 20.39 -5.22
C SER A 136 -1.53 21.68 -6.04
N GLY A 137 -0.69 21.76 -7.08
CA GLY A 137 -0.53 22.96 -7.91
C GLY A 137 0.06 24.15 -7.14
N TRP A 138 0.89 23.92 -6.14
CA TRP A 138 1.55 25.00 -5.40
C TRP A 138 2.66 25.69 -6.20
N TYR A 139 3.13 25.08 -7.27
CA TYR A 139 4.04 25.60 -8.27
C TYR A 139 3.51 25.28 -9.68
N PRO A 140 3.99 25.93 -10.75
CA PRO A 140 3.51 25.71 -12.11
C PRO A 140 4.03 24.39 -12.69
N ALA A 141 3.42 23.27 -12.30
CA ALA A 141 3.77 21.95 -12.80
C ALA A 141 3.47 21.84 -14.30
N VAL A 142 4.33 21.16 -15.05
CA VAL A 142 4.12 20.86 -16.47
C VAL A 142 3.29 19.59 -16.59
N ASP A 143 2.08 19.71 -17.14
CA ASP A 143 1.13 18.59 -17.27
C ASP A 143 1.75 17.43 -18.06
N GLU A 144 1.52 16.19 -17.61
CA GLU A 144 2.01 14.94 -18.21
C GLU A 144 3.54 14.89 -18.42
N SER A 145 4.31 15.53 -17.56
CA SER A 145 5.77 15.58 -17.66
C SER A 145 6.44 15.16 -16.35
N LEU A 146 7.50 14.37 -16.46
CA LEU A 146 8.46 14.29 -15.37
C LEU A 146 9.28 15.57 -15.30
N GLU A 147 9.79 15.90 -14.13
CA GLU A 147 10.44 17.18 -13.84
C GLU A 147 11.82 16.98 -13.20
N ARG A 148 12.75 17.89 -13.53
CA ARG A 148 14.02 18.06 -12.80
C ARG A 148 14.02 19.45 -12.20
N TYR A 149 14.67 19.65 -11.07
CA TYR A 149 14.61 20.96 -10.46
C TYR A 149 15.84 21.35 -9.64
N SER A 150 16.04 22.68 -9.54
CA SER A 150 16.75 23.36 -8.47
C SER A 150 15.76 24.29 -7.77
N LEU A 151 15.68 24.19 -6.44
CA LEU A 151 14.73 24.96 -5.66
C LEU A 151 15.46 25.72 -4.54
N GLU A 152 15.27 27.05 -4.51
CA GLU A 152 15.69 27.91 -3.41
C GLU A 152 14.48 28.20 -2.52
N LEU A 153 14.58 27.82 -1.24
CA LEU A 153 13.55 28.02 -0.22
C LEU A 153 13.95 29.14 0.73
N ASP A 154 13.03 30.06 1.01
CA ASP A 154 13.22 31.17 1.96
C ASP A 154 12.08 31.16 3.00
N LEU A 155 12.42 30.96 4.28
CA LEU A 155 11.50 30.84 5.42
C LEU A 155 11.93 31.78 6.56
N PRO A 156 11.03 32.07 7.56
CA PRO A 156 11.43 32.66 8.84
C PRO A 156 12.49 31.83 9.57
N ALA A 157 13.27 32.49 10.43
CA ALA A 157 14.42 31.88 11.10
C ALA A 157 14.08 30.72 12.08
N ASP A 158 12.85 30.65 12.55
CA ASP A 158 12.32 29.59 13.42
C ASP A 158 11.81 28.37 12.66
N GLN A 159 11.76 28.44 11.36
CA GLN A 159 11.35 27.36 10.47
C GLN A 159 12.55 26.70 9.80
N ARG A 160 12.41 25.43 9.46
CA ARG A 160 13.29 24.67 8.56
C ARG A 160 12.43 24.02 7.50
N GLY A 161 12.93 23.88 6.29
CA GLY A 161 12.16 23.26 5.23
C GLY A 161 13.04 22.46 4.29
N LEU A 162 12.39 21.56 3.55
CA LEU A 162 13.03 20.73 2.56
C LEU A 162 12.07 20.34 1.44
N VAL A 163 12.67 19.93 0.34
CA VAL A 163 12.03 19.20 -0.77
C VAL A 163 12.83 17.91 -1.03
N PRO A 164 12.29 16.93 -1.75
CA PRO A 164 13.09 15.78 -2.19
C PRO A 164 14.34 16.22 -2.95
N GLY A 165 15.47 15.49 -2.77
CA GLY A 165 16.69 15.77 -3.49
C GLY A 165 17.88 16.12 -2.60
N ARG A 166 18.96 16.55 -3.25
CA ARG A 166 20.22 16.86 -2.58
C ARG A 166 20.22 18.29 -2.03
N LEU A 167 20.42 18.44 -0.74
CA LEU A 167 20.67 19.74 -0.13
C LEU A 167 22.06 20.23 -0.54
N VAL A 168 22.11 21.33 -1.29
CA VAL A 168 23.33 21.94 -1.82
C VAL A 168 23.91 22.95 -0.85
N GLU A 169 23.03 23.79 -0.29
CA GLU A 169 23.39 24.88 0.61
C GLU A 169 22.25 25.17 1.58
N GLU A 170 22.58 25.45 2.82
CA GLU A 170 21.63 26.02 3.78
C GLU A 170 22.32 27.06 4.67
N ARG A 171 21.60 28.10 5.01
CA ARG A 171 22.10 29.16 5.90
C ARG A 171 20.98 29.79 6.71
N LEU A 172 21.34 30.22 7.91
CA LEU A 172 20.50 31.04 8.78
C LEU A 172 21.15 32.40 8.94
N ALA A 173 20.53 33.43 8.36
CA ALA A 173 21.07 34.81 8.39
C ALA A 173 19.94 35.84 8.29
N HIS A 174 20.11 36.99 8.95
CA HIS A 174 19.18 38.13 8.89
C HIS A 174 17.72 37.76 9.19
N GLY A 175 17.48 36.86 10.19
CA GLY A 175 16.14 36.43 10.56
C GLY A 175 15.46 35.51 9.54
N ARG A 176 16.21 34.95 8.58
CA ARG A 176 15.70 34.02 7.56
C ARG A 176 16.52 32.74 7.49
N TYR A 177 15.81 31.65 7.26
CA TYR A 177 16.40 30.38 6.83
C TYR A 177 16.29 30.28 5.31
N ARG A 178 17.42 30.02 4.65
CA ARG A 178 17.47 29.80 3.20
C ARG A 178 18.17 28.49 2.92
N ALA A 179 17.60 27.69 2.01
CA ALA A 179 18.17 26.43 1.58
C ALA A 179 17.98 26.24 0.07
N ARG A 180 18.96 25.61 -0.57
CA ARG A 180 18.92 25.25 -1.98
C ARG A 180 19.04 23.75 -2.15
N PHE A 181 18.10 23.19 -2.87
CA PHE A 181 18.01 21.76 -3.19
C PHE A 181 18.12 21.54 -4.70
N GLU A 182 18.67 20.40 -5.09
CA GLU A 182 18.73 19.95 -6.49
C GLU A 182 18.19 18.53 -6.59
N PHE A 183 17.30 18.28 -7.56
CA PHE A 183 16.88 16.93 -7.97
C PHE A 183 17.13 16.77 -9.47
N ARG A 184 18.14 15.97 -9.81
CA ARG A 184 18.63 15.82 -11.18
C ARG A 184 17.97 14.69 -11.95
N GLN A 185 17.34 13.76 -11.26
CA GLN A 185 16.59 12.65 -11.84
C GLN A 185 15.19 13.12 -12.24
N PRO A 186 14.52 12.44 -13.18
CA PRO A 186 13.11 12.70 -13.43
C PRO A 186 12.29 12.48 -12.15
N ALA A 187 11.38 13.40 -11.81
CA ALA A 187 10.50 13.32 -10.64
C ALA A 187 9.03 13.46 -11.06
N GLU A 188 8.13 12.81 -10.33
CA GLU A 188 6.67 12.94 -10.52
C GLU A 188 6.09 14.17 -9.81
N GLY A 189 6.86 15.26 -9.78
CA GLY A 189 6.50 16.50 -9.14
C GLY A 189 7.29 16.79 -7.87
N ILE A 190 7.01 17.95 -7.26
CA ILE A 190 7.78 18.51 -6.15
C ILE A 190 6.86 18.65 -4.93
N ALA A 191 7.15 17.91 -3.86
CA ALA A 191 6.54 18.13 -2.56
C ALA A 191 7.46 19.02 -1.69
N LEU A 192 6.88 19.92 -0.88
CA LEU A 192 7.63 20.78 0.03
C LEU A 192 7.08 20.63 1.45
N MET A 193 7.97 20.42 2.40
CA MET A 193 7.67 20.38 3.83
C MET A 193 8.46 21.46 4.55
N ALA A 194 7.83 22.12 5.53
CA ALA A 194 8.51 23.02 6.46
C ALA A 194 7.86 22.97 7.84
N GLY A 195 8.62 23.32 8.86
CA GLY A 195 8.14 23.34 10.24
C GLY A 195 9.22 23.80 11.22
N PRO A 196 8.89 23.90 12.53
CA PRO A 196 9.84 24.30 13.58
C PRO A 196 10.80 23.15 13.93
N TYR A 197 11.38 22.52 12.91
CA TYR A 197 12.17 21.30 13.05
C TYR A 197 13.48 21.49 13.80
N ARG A 198 13.81 20.50 14.63
CA ARG A 198 15.15 20.19 15.09
C ARG A 198 15.76 19.19 14.12
N ILE A 199 16.96 19.50 13.61
CA ILE A 199 17.66 18.68 12.63
C ILE A 199 18.78 17.92 13.34
N GLU A 200 18.83 16.60 13.14
CA GLU A 200 20.01 15.78 13.43
C GLU A 200 20.54 15.20 12.11
N GLU A 201 21.85 15.25 11.92
CA GLU A 201 22.52 14.80 10.69
C GLU A 201 23.56 13.74 11.01
N ARG A 202 23.66 12.76 10.12
CA ARG A 202 24.75 11.76 10.11
C ARG A 202 25.17 11.48 8.68
N ARG A 203 26.46 11.22 8.45
CA ARG A 203 26.96 10.70 7.19
C ARG A 203 27.35 9.26 7.39
N VAL A 204 26.93 8.41 6.49
CA VAL A 204 27.22 6.97 6.52
C VAL A 204 27.85 6.53 5.21
N ARG A 205 28.78 5.58 5.29
CA ARG A 205 29.27 4.87 4.13
C ARG A 205 28.50 3.57 4.03
N THR A 206 27.75 3.40 2.95
CA THR A 206 26.89 2.24 2.72
C THR A 206 27.67 1.01 2.26
N ALA A 207 27.00 -0.15 2.22
CA ALA A 207 27.59 -1.41 1.78
C ALA A 207 28.15 -1.34 0.34
N ALA A 208 27.57 -0.55 -0.55
CA ALA A 208 28.09 -0.30 -1.90
C ALA A 208 29.26 0.71 -1.94
N GLY A 209 29.64 1.27 -0.79
CA GLY A 209 30.74 2.23 -0.67
C GLY A 209 30.37 3.69 -0.94
N SER A 210 29.11 3.99 -1.18
CA SER A 210 28.63 5.37 -1.36
C SER A 210 28.53 6.10 -0.03
N GLU A 211 28.81 7.42 -0.04
CA GLU A 211 28.54 8.28 1.10
C GLU A 211 27.11 8.82 1.00
N VAL A 212 26.28 8.58 2.02
CA VAL A 212 24.90 9.06 2.09
C VAL A 212 24.73 9.93 3.32
N ARG A 213 24.12 11.11 3.13
CA ARG A 213 23.74 12.01 4.20
C ARG A 213 22.36 11.61 4.72
N LEU A 214 22.26 11.32 6.01
CA LEU A 214 21.01 11.02 6.71
C LEU A 214 20.61 12.20 7.56
N ARG A 215 19.32 12.57 7.53
CA ARG A 215 18.77 13.64 8.38
C ARG A 215 17.43 13.24 8.99
N THR A 216 17.18 13.76 10.18
CA THR A 216 15.82 13.87 10.73
C THR A 216 15.42 15.34 10.79
N TYR A 217 14.18 15.64 10.39
CA TYR A 217 13.53 16.93 10.54
C TYR A 217 12.37 16.72 11.51
N PHE A 218 12.66 16.78 12.81
CA PHE A 218 11.69 16.43 13.84
C PHE A 218 11.21 17.66 14.60
N HIS A 219 9.91 17.68 14.89
CA HIS A 219 9.35 18.64 15.84
C HIS A 219 10.04 18.48 17.21
N PRO A 220 10.15 19.57 17.99
CA PRO A 220 10.91 19.55 19.26
C PRO A 220 10.48 18.44 20.21
N GLU A 221 9.18 18.10 20.28
CA GLU A 221 8.62 17.12 21.20
C GLU A 221 9.00 15.66 20.90
N ILE A 222 9.55 15.38 19.71
CA ILE A 222 10.04 14.06 19.33
C ILE A 222 11.52 14.06 18.93
N ALA A 223 12.23 15.15 19.10
CA ALA A 223 13.63 15.28 18.72
C ALA A 223 14.53 14.20 19.35
N GLY A 224 14.19 13.73 20.57
CA GLY A 224 14.92 12.65 21.22
C GLY A 224 14.87 11.28 20.51
N LEU A 225 14.00 11.11 19.49
CA LEU A 225 13.93 9.89 18.70
C LEU A 225 14.93 9.87 17.53
N ALA A 226 15.54 10.99 17.19
CA ALA A 226 16.31 11.22 15.96
C ALA A 226 17.44 10.19 15.75
N SER A 227 18.32 10.01 16.75
CA SER A 227 19.45 9.09 16.65
C SER A 227 19.01 7.66 16.31
N GLY A 228 17.94 7.16 16.97
CA GLY A 228 17.42 5.81 16.69
C GLY A 228 16.85 5.66 15.27
N TYR A 229 16.26 6.71 14.70
CA TYR A 229 15.84 6.70 13.30
C TYR A 229 17.01 6.68 12.34
N LEU A 230 18.05 7.50 12.59
CA LEU A 230 19.27 7.52 11.76
C LEU A 230 20.00 6.16 11.77
N ASP A 231 20.06 5.47 12.93
CA ASP A 231 20.60 4.11 13.03
C ASP A 231 19.80 3.11 12.18
N SER A 232 18.46 3.18 12.26
CA SER A 232 17.59 2.28 11.52
C SER A 232 17.71 2.49 10.01
N ILE A 233 17.74 3.74 9.53
CA ILE A 233 17.92 4.07 8.10
C ILE A 233 19.25 3.49 7.59
N ALA A 234 20.35 3.68 8.30
CA ALA A 234 21.67 3.14 7.90
C ALA A 234 21.61 1.63 7.71
N GLY A 235 20.96 0.91 8.64
CA GLY A 235 20.78 -0.53 8.55
C GLY A 235 19.93 -0.96 7.34
N TYR A 236 18.88 -0.22 7.01
CA TYR A 236 18.03 -0.51 5.84
C TYR A 236 18.74 -0.23 4.52
N LEU A 237 19.51 0.85 4.43
CA LEU A 237 20.33 1.12 3.24
C LEU A 237 21.29 -0.03 2.96
N ASP A 238 22.02 -0.49 3.98
CA ASP A 238 22.93 -1.62 3.87
C ASP A 238 22.25 -2.92 3.48
N LEU A 239 21.05 -3.15 4.03
CA LEU A 239 20.23 -4.32 3.74
C LEU A 239 19.84 -4.38 2.26
N TYR A 240 19.25 -3.29 1.75
CA TYR A 240 18.71 -3.25 0.40
C TYR A 240 19.80 -3.11 -0.66
N GLU A 241 20.92 -2.44 -0.36
CA GLU A 241 22.05 -2.41 -1.28
C GLU A 241 22.64 -3.80 -1.53
N ARG A 242 22.76 -4.63 -0.50
CA ARG A 242 23.20 -6.02 -0.64
C ARG A 242 22.23 -6.87 -1.47
N TRP A 243 20.96 -6.58 -1.37
CA TRP A 243 19.93 -7.37 -2.05
C TRP A 243 19.69 -6.93 -3.50
N ILE A 244 19.62 -5.62 -3.73
CA ILE A 244 19.18 -5.02 -5.01
C ILE A 244 20.38 -4.40 -5.75
N GLY A 245 21.14 -3.54 -5.07
CA GLY A 245 22.22 -2.73 -5.62
C GLY A 245 22.26 -1.35 -4.98
N ALA A 246 23.26 -0.55 -5.37
CA ALA A 246 23.55 0.74 -4.75
C ALA A 246 22.33 1.66 -4.58
N TYR A 247 22.24 2.32 -3.45
CA TYR A 247 21.26 3.35 -3.16
C TYR A 247 21.35 4.47 -4.22
N PRO A 248 20.24 4.88 -4.84
CA PRO A 248 20.30 5.73 -6.04
C PRO A 248 20.53 7.22 -5.74
N PHE A 249 20.46 7.63 -4.48
CA PHE A 249 20.55 9.03 -4.08
C PHE A 249 21.71 9.28 -3.10
N SER A 250 22.02 10.55 -2.85
CA SER A 250 23.09 10.94 -1.90
C SER A 250 22.56 11.29 -0.50
N GLU A 251 21.25 11.27 -0.29
CA GLU A 251 20.62 11.68 0.96
C GLU A 251 19.36 10.86 1.24
N PHE A 252 19.03 10.70 2.54
CA PHE A 252 17.72 10.25 2.99
C PHE A 252 17.32 10.97 4.26
N SER A 253 16.06 11.40 4.33
CA SER A 253 15.52 12.14 5.49
C SER A 253 14.24 11.51 6.03
N VAL A 254 14.06 11.56 7.35
CA VAL A 254 12.76 11.33 7.99
C VAL A 254 12.23 12.66 8.50
N VAL A 255 11.01 12.99 8.10
CA VAL A 255 10.38 14.28 8.39
C VAL A 255 9.11 14.06 9.18
N SER A 256 8.95 14.76 10.28
CA SER A 256 7.74 14.67 11.09
C SER A 256 6.64 15.60 10.60
N SER A 257 5.41 15.10 10.58
CA SER A 257 4.20 15.85 10.24
C SER A 257 3.37 16.12 11.48
N PRO A 258 2.83 17.33 11.67
CA PRO A 258 1.86 17.61 12.73
C PRO A 258 0.48 16.99 12.44
N THR A 259 0.26 16.45 11.24
CA THR A 259 -0.97 15.73 10.85
C THR A 259 -0.69 14.23 10.73
N PRO A 260 -1.70 13.36 10.95
CA PRO A 260 -1.54 11.91 10.84
C PRO A 260 -1.37 11.50 9.36
N THR A 261 -0.13 11.32 8.91
CA THR A 261 0.20 11.01 7.52
C THR A 261 1.35 10.01 7.42
N GLY A 262 1.51 9.42 6.21
CA GLY A 262 2.62 8.55 5.85
C GLY A 262 2.84 8.60 4.33
N PHE A 263 3.95 9.24 3.88
CA PHE A 263 4.33 9.33 2.48
C PHE A 263 5.80 8.97 2.30
N GLY A 264 6.07 8.00 1.41
CA GLY A 264 7.39 7.75 0.86
C GLY A 264 7.62 8.62 -0.38
N MET A 265 8.66 9.42 -0.35
CA MET A 265 9.04 10.30 -1.44
C MET A 265 10.50 10.06 -1.82
N PRO A 266 10.97 10.45 -3.02
CA PRO A 266 12.39 10.35 -3.32
C PRO A 266 13.22 11.03 -2.23
N THR A 267 14.21 10.33 -1.68
CA THR A 267 15.13 10.82 -0.64
C THR A 267 14.53 11.14 0.73
N LEU A 268 13.25 10.91 0.96
CA LEU A 268 12.65 11.17 2.29
C LEU A 268 11.38 10.37 2.55
N THR A 269 11.02 10.29 3.82
CA THR A 269 9.65 9.91 4.24
C THR A 269 9.07 10.95 5.19
N TYR A 270 7.77 11.26 5.03
CA TYR A 270 7.01 12.25 5.80
C TYR A 270 5.94 11.55 6.62
N LEU A 271 6.13 11.47 7.94
CA LEU A 271 5.32 10.66 8.86
C LEU A 271 4.74 11.51 9.99
N GLY A 272 3.51 11.21 10.37
CA GLY A 272 2.86 11.85 11.52
C GLY A 272 3.64 11.68 12.83
N ILE A 273 3.67 12.71 13.67
CA ILE A 273 4.36 12.69 14.98
C ILE A 273 3.94 11.50 15.81
N ASP A 274 2.64 11.20 15.89
CA ASP A 274 2.12 10.09 16.67
C ASP A 274 2.54 8.73 16.11
N VAL A 275 2.66 8.62 14.78
CA VAL A 275 3.22 7.42 14.13
C VAL A 275 4.68 7.25 14.50
N LEU A 276 5.49 8.33 14.43
CA LEU A 276 6.91 8.30 14.79
C LEU A 276 7.19 7.91 16.25
N ARG A 277 6.24 8.16 17.16
CA ARG A 277 6.33 7.74 18.58
C ARG A 277 6.13 6.23 18.79
N LEU A 278 5.51 5.53 17.83
CA LEU A 278 5.24 4.10 17.97
C LEU A 278 6.55 3.30 17.88
N PRO A 279 6.87 2.47 18.89
CA PRO A 279 8.20 1.85 18.99
C PRO A 279 8.51 0.87 17.83
N PHE A 280 7.49 0.31 17.20
CA PHE A 280 7.63 -0.67 16.12
C PHE A 280 7.86 -0.04 14.74
N ILE A 281 7.56 1.25 14.53
CA ILE A 281 7.68 1.92 13.22
C ILE A 281 9.10 1.83 12.65
N ARG A 282 10.13 1.99 13.50
CA ARG A 282 11.52 1.88 13.08
C ARG A 282 11.91 0.48 12.60
N ALA A 283 11.24 -0.55 13.10
CA ALA A 283 11.51 -1.95 12.75
C ALA A 283 10.60 -2.47 11.62
N THR A 284 9.62 -1.70 11.17
CA THR A 284 8.62 -2.10 10.17
C THR A 284 8.47 -1.05 9.06
N SER A 285 7.53 -0.12 9.21
CA SER A 285 7.13 0.84 8.17
C SER A 285 8.30 1.71 7.67
N LEU A 286 9.26 2.07 8.53
CA LEU A 286 10.42 2.85 8.08
C LEU A 286 11.21 2.11 6.99
N GLY A 287 11.42 0.80 7.13
CA GLY A 287 12.11 0.01 6.12
C GLY A 287 11.33 -0.09 4.80
N HIS A 288 10.00 -0.17 4.87
CA HIS A 288 9.11 -0.09 3.71
C HIS A 288 9.32 1.25 2.95
N GLU A 289 9.26 2.37 3.66
CA GLU A 289 9.46 3.70 3.06
C GLU A 289 10.88 3.92 2.51
N VAL A 290 11.91 3.38 3.17
CA VAL A 290 13.28 3.42 2.64
C VAL A 290 13.38 2.64 1.34
N LEU A 291 12.73 1.46 1.24
CA LEU A 291 12.77 0.61 0.05
C LEU A 291 12.10 1.24 -1.16
N HIS A 292 11.11 2.12 -0.96
CA HIS A 292 10.51 2.90 -2.04
C HIS A 292 11.51 3.76 -2.82
N ASN A 293 12.72 4.02 -2.29
CA ASN A 293 13.76 4.70 -3.06
C ASN A 293 14.36 3.83 -4.18
N TRP A 294 14.16 2.51 -4.14
CA TRP A 294 14.41 1.62 -5.29
C TRP A 294 13.13 1.41 -6.10
N TRP A 295 12.01 1.05 -5.45
CA TRP A 295 10.74 0.67 -6.06
C TRP A 295 9.69 1.78 -5.89
N GLY A 296 9.40 2.51 -6.93
CA GLY A 296 8.52 3.68 -6.94
C GLY A 296 9.27 4.97 -7.25
N ASN A 297 10.39 5.24 -6.54
CA ASN A 297 11.16 6.47 -6.69
C ASN A 297 12.48 6.27 -7.47
N GLY A 298 13.00 5.06 -7.55
CA GLY A 298 14.19 4.70 -8.31
C GLY A 298 13.87 4.00 -9.63
N VAL A 299 12.79 3.24 -9.69
CA VAL A 299 12.12 2.74 -10.89
C VAL A 299 10.65 3.13 -10.76
N TYR A 300 10.14 3.91 -11.71
CA TYR A 300 8.78 4.44 -11.66
C TYR A 300 7.77 3.43 -12.19
N PRO A 301 6.63 3.18 -11.52
CA PRO A 301 5.58 2.35 -12.07
C PRO A 301 4.93 2.98 -13.31
N ASP A 302 4.60 2.15 -14.29
CA ASP A 302 3.65 2.51 -15.34
C ASP A 302 2.23 2.42 -14.77
N TYR A 303 1.73 3.49 -14.19
CA TYR A 303 0.42 3.53 -13.55
C TYR A 303 -0.73 3.18 -14.51
N ALA A 304 -0.57 3.41 -15.82
CA ALA A 304 -1.56 3.00 -16.81
C ALA A 304 -1.70 1.47 -16.92
N ARG A 305 -0.67 0.73 -16.47
CA ARG A 305 -0.62 -0.73 -16.45
C ARG A 305 -0.57 -1.32 -15.03
N GLY A 306 -0.79 -0.49 -14.02
CA GLY A 306 -0.84 -0.89 -12.62
C GLY A 306 0.44 -0.67 -11.84
N ASN A 307 0.27 -0.35 -10.57
CA ASN A 307 1.36 -0.10 -9.62
C ASN A 307 1.86 -1.42 -9.00
N TRP A 308 3.01 -1.90 -9.46
CA TRP A 308 3.69 -3.08 -8.94
C TRP A 308 4.54 -2.76 -7.69
N SER A 309 4.88 -1.49 -7.47
CA SER A 309 5.89 -1.12 -6.48
C SER A 309 5.45 -1.39 -5.04
N GLU A 310 4.18 -1.17 -4.71
CA GLU A 310 3.65 -1.41 -3.37
C GLU A 310 3.71 -2.89 -2.97
N GLY A 311 3.29 -3.78 -3.89
CA GLY A 311 3.34 -5.22 -3.64
C GLY A 311 4.76 -5.75 -3.53
N LEU A 312 5.68 -5.27 -4.38
CA LEU A 312 7.09 -5.66 -4.31
C LEU A 312 7.74 -5.13 -3.02
N THR A 313 7.44 -3.90 -2.63
CA THR A 313 7.93 -3.32 -1.37
C THR A 313 7.36 -4.08 -0.16
N THR A 314 6.07 -4.38 -0.13
CA THR A 314 5.44 -5.21 0.92
C THR A 314 6.09 -6.59 1.02
N PHE A 315 6.40 -7.22 -0.10
CA PHE A 315 7.08 -8.51 -0.12
C PHE A 315 8.52 -8.42 0.40
N MET A 316 9.30 -7.43 -0.07
CA MET A 316 10.73 -7.34 0.25
C MET A 316 11.03 -6.66 1.60
N ALA A 317 10.08 -5.88 2.15
CA ALA A 317 10.18 -5.27 3.47
C ALA A 317 9.32 -6.07 4.48
N ASP A 318 8.00 -5.82 4.49
CA ASP A 318 7.11 -6.29 5.57
C ASP A 318 7.13 -7.82 5.74
N TYR A 319 7.06 -8.56 4.62
CA TYR A 319 7.12 -10.01 4.66
C TYR A 319 8.52 -10.55 4.94
N ALA A 320 9.55 -10.01 4.26
CA ALA A 320 10.91 -10.50 4.42
C ALA A 320 11.43 -10.33 5.86
N TYR A 321 10.96 -9.33 6.61
CA TYR A 321 11.31 -9.20 8.03
C TYR A 321 10.71 -10.34 8.84
N ARG A 322 9.46 -10.71 8.59
CA ARG A 322 8.80 -11.85 9.24
C ARG A 322 9.46 -13.17 8.89
N GLU A 323 9.86 -13.34 7.63
CA GLU A 323 10.56 -14.54 7.17
C GLU A 323 11.93 -14.72 7.83
N ARG A 324 12.64 -13.61 8.12
CA ARG A 324 13.89 -13.62 8.89
C ARG A 324 13.70 -13.87 10.38
N GLU A 325 12.54 -13.51 10.91
CA GLU A 325 12.20 -13.73 12.31
C GLU A 325 11.99 -15.22 12.59
N SER A 326 11.09 -15.88 11.87
CA SER A 326 10.89 -17.32 11.93
C SER A 326 9.95 -17.84 10.82
N PRO A 327 9.96 -19.16 10.53
CA PRO A 327 8.98 -19.79 9.63
C PRO A 327 7.54 -19.55 10.07
N GLU A 328 7.25 -19.56 11.38
CA GLU A 328 5.95 -19.33 11.97
C GLU A 328 5.49 -17.88 11.75
N ALA A 329 6.37 -16.92 11.94
CA ALA A 329 6.09 -15.50 11.68
C ALA A 329 5.80 -15.26 10.18
N ALA A 330 6.53 -15.91 9.29
CA ALA A 330 6.28 -15.89 7.85
C ALA A 330 4.91 -16.49 7.49
N ALA A 331 4.58 -17.66 8.06
CA ALA A 331 3.28 -18.30 7.84
C ALA A 331 2.13 -17.44 8.38
N ALA A 332 2.30 -16.84 9.55
CA ALA A 332 1.33 -15.90 10.14
C ALA A 332 1.09 -14.67 9.25
N ALA A 333 2.15 -14.14 8.62
CA ALA A 333 2.02 -13.02 7.68
C ALA A 333 1.21 -13.41 6.44
N ARG A 334 1.49 -14.58 5.83
CA ARG A 334 0.71 -15.10 4.70
C ARG A 334 -0.75 -15.37 5.07
N LEU A 335 -0.97 -15.96 6.26
CA LEU A 335 -2.32 -16.18 6.78
C LEU A 335 -3.08 -14.85 6.94
N ALA A 336 -2.43 -13.81 7.46
CA ALA A 336 -3.05 -12.49 7.60
C ALA A 336 -3.46 -11.90 6.24
N TRP A 337 -2.62 -12.02 5.21
CA TRP A 337 -2.95 -11.58 3.85
C TRP A 337 -4.15 -12.35 3.25
N LEU A 338 -4.16 -13.67 3.40
CA LEU A 338 -5.24 -14.51 2.89
C LEU A 338 -6.55 -14.29 3.65
N ARG A 339 -6.51 -14.03 4.96
CA ARG A 339 -7.69 -13.65 5.75
C ARG A 339 -8.24 -12.29 5.34
N ASP A 340 -7.37 -11.28 5.16
CA ASP A 340 -7.77 -9.98 4.65
C ASP A 340 -8.48 -10.13 3.29
N TYR A 341 -7.95 -10.99 2.41
CA TYR A 341 -8.56 -11.25 1.11
C TYR A 341 -9.90 -12.00 1.24
N ALA A 342 -10.00 -12.97 2.15
CA ALA A 342 -11.25 -13.71 2.40
C ALA A 342 -12.34 -12.80 2.96
N ALA A 343 -11.99 -11.78 3.76
CA ALA A 343 -12.90 -10.78 4.31
C ALA A 343 -13.39 -9.75 3.27
N MET A 344 -12.70 -9.63 2.14
CA MET A 344 -13.07 -8.69 1.08
C MET A 344 -14.26 -9.23 0.26
N PRO A 345 -15.32 -8.42 0.09
CA PRO A 345 -16.42 -8.77 -0.80
C PRO A 345 -15.93 -9.03 -2.23
N PRO A 346 -16.47 -10.05 -2.93
CA PRO A 346 -16.03 -10.36 -4.31
C PRO A 346 -16.16 -9.19 -5.28
N GLY A 347 -17.15 -8.31 -5.11
CA GLY A 347 -17.38 -7.12 -5.94
C GLY A 347 -16.33 -6.01 -5.77
N ASP A 348 -15.53 -6.07 -4.70
CA ASP A 348 -14.48 -5.09 -4.39
C ASP A 348 -13.09 -5.53 -4.89
N ASP A 349 -12.95 -6.74 -5.39
CA ASP A 349 -11.69 -7.21 -5.98
C ASP A 349 -11.49 -6.59 -7.38
N ALA A 350 -10.24 -6.37 -7.72
CA ALA A 350 -9.84 -5.84 -9.00
C ALA A 350 -8.60 -6.56 -9.55
N PRO A 351 -8.41 -6.55 -10.89
CA PRO A 351 -7.15 -6.96 -11.49
C PRO A 351 -5.98 -6.09 -10.98
N LEU A 352 -4.82 -6.69 -10.75
CA LEU A 352 -3.63 -5.96 -10.30
C LEU A 352 -3.19 -4.86 -11.28
N VAL A 353 -3.42 -5.05 -12.56
CA VAL A 353 -3.13 -4.05 -13.60
C VAL A 353 -3.98 -2.77 -13.47
N ARG A 354 -5.02 -2.77 -12.66
CA ARG A 354 -5.85 -1.57 -12.39
C ARG A 354 -5.52 -0.88 -11.09
N PHE A 355 -4.68 -1.47 -10.25
CA PHE A 355 -4.28 -0.84 -9.01
C PHE A 355 -3.27 0.29 -9.28
N THR A 356 -3.56 1.49 -8.83
CA THR A 356 -2.67 2.66 -8.94
C THR A 356 -2.20 3.14 -7.57
N SER A 357 -3.11 3.25 -6.62
CA SER A 357 -2.82 3.72 -5.27
C SER A 357 -3.86 3.22 -4.27
N ARG A 358 -3.54 3.32 -2.99
CA ARG A 358 -4.48 3.01 -1.91
C ARG A 358 -5.54 4.11 -1.79
N THR A 359 -6.80 3.75 -1.97
CA THR A 359 -7.96 4.65 -1.79
C THR A 359 -8.90 4.19 -0.67
N HIS A 360 -8.97 2.89 -0.39
CA HIS A 360 -9.82 2.26 0.62
C HIS A 360 -9.24 0.89 1.02
N GLY A 361 -9.85 0.19 1.99
CA GLY A 361 -9.35 -1.08 2.51
C GLY A 361 -9.24 -2.19 1.47
N ALA A 362 -10.20 -2.31 0.56
CA ALA A 362 -10.14 -3.31 -0.52
C ALA A 362 -8.98 -3.02 -1.49
N SER A 363 -8.76 -1.76 -1.89
CA SER A 363 -7.62 -1.40 -2.74
C SER A 363 -6.27 -1.69 -2.08
N GLN A 364 -6.18 -1.56 -0.74
CA GLN A 364 -5.01 -1.97 0.02
C GLN A 364 -4.80 -3.49 -0.07
N ILE A 365 -5.85 -4.28 0.09
CA ILE A 365 -5.74 -5.75 -0.01
C ILE A 365 -5.25 -6.17 -1.39
N VAL A 366 -5.79 -5.55 -2.45
CA VAL A 366 -5.37 -5.84 -3.83
C VAL A 366 -3.93 -5.40 -4.08
N GLY A 367 -3.61 -4.15 -3.83
CA GLY A 367 -2.31 -3.57 -4.21
C GLY A 367 -1.14 -4.05 -3.37
N TYR A 368 -1.38 -4.37 -2.09
CA TYR A 368 -0.33 -4.79 -1.15
C TYR A 368 -0.36 -6.31 -0.94
N ASN A 369 -1.46 -6.89 -0.43
CA ASN A 369 -1.48 -8.29 -0.02
C ASN A 369 -1.50 -9.27 -1.21
N LYS A 370 -2.44 -9.08 -2.16
CA LYS A 370 -2.57 -9.90 -3.37
C LYS A 370 -1.31 -9.80 -4.23
N SER A 371 -0.78 -8.58 -4.39
CA SER A 371 0.46 -8.32 -5.13
C SER A 371 1.69 -8.91 -4.45
N ALA A 372 1.84 -8.80 -3.12
CA ALA A 372 2.95 -9.43 -2.39
C ALA A 372 2.90 -10.96 -2.47
N MET A 373 1.71 -11.56 -2.42
CA MET A 373 1.53 -13.01 -2.63
C MET A 373 1.95 -13.43 -4.05
N LEU A 374 1.72 -12.60 -5.06
CA LEU A 374 2.22 -12.87 -6.42
C LEU A 374 3.75 -12.99 -6.41
N PHE A 375 4.47 -12.05 -5.81
CA PHE A 375 5.93 -12.11 -5.71
C PHE A 375 6.42 -13.28 -4.87
N PHE A 376 5.72 -13.61 -3.80
CA PHE A 376 6.00 -14.81 -3.01
C PHE A 376 5.89 -16.09 -3.86
N MET A 377 4.77 -16.27 -4.58
CA MET A 377 4.56 -17.42 -5.46
C MET A 377 5.54 -17.44 -6.65
N LEU A 378 5.90 -16.28 -7.18
CA LEU A 378 6.91 -16.17 -8.22
C LEU A 378 8.27 -16.67 -7.72
N ARG A 379 8.72 -16.20 -6.55
CA ARG A 379 9.97 -16.67 -5.92
C ARG A 379 9.94 -18.17 -5.65
N ASP A 380 8.80 -18.69 -5.16
CA ASP A 380 8.60 -20.12 -4.91
C ASP A 380 8.69 -20.96 -6.19
N ARG A 381 8.23 -20.41 -7.33
CA ARG A 381 8.24 -21.05 -8.64
C ARG A 381 9.63 -21.07 -9.28
N ILE A 382 10.34 -19.94 -9.30
CA ILE A 382 11.61 -19.81 -10.04
C ILE A 382 12.85 -20.05 -9.16
N GLY A 383 12.67 -20.13 -7.83
CA GLY A 383 13.73 -20.25 -6.83
C GLY A 383 14.34 -18.90 -6.45
N GLU A 384 14.80 -18.83 -5.20
CA GLU A 384 15.34 -17.60 -4.59
C GLU A 384 16.50 -16.98 -5.38
N ALA A 385 17.47 -17.81 -5.79
CA ALA A 385 18.63 -17.32 -6.54
C ALA A 385 18.27 -16.70 -7.90
N ALA A 386 17.27 -17.25 -8.61
CA ALA A 386 16.79 -16.69 -9.87
C ALA A 386 15.98 -15.41 -9.63
N PHE A 387 15.18 -15.38 -8.55
CA PHE A 387 14.42 -14.21 -8.14
C PHE A 387 15.36 -13.02 -7.83
N ASP A 388 16.39 -13.22 -7.04
CA ASP A 388 17.38 -12.20 -6.69
C ASP A 388 18.15 -11.69 -7.92
N ARG A 389 18.53 -12.58 -8.84
CA ARG A 389 19.14 -12.16 -10.12
C ARG A 389 18.17 -11.31 -10.95
N GLY A 390 16.90 -11.69 -11.00
CA GLY A 390 15.84 -10.96 -11.71
C GLY A 390 15.65 -9.55 -11.15
N LEU A 391 15.59 -9.40 -9.82
CA LEU A 391 15.50 -8.08 -9.17
C LEU A 391 16.68 -7.17 -9.52
N ARG A 392 17.92 -7.70 -9.42
CA ARG A 392 19.12 -6.94 -9.77
C ARG A 392 19.17 -6.56 -11.26
N ALA A 393 18.77 -7.47 -12.13
CA ALA A 393 18.69 -7.19 -13.56
C ALA A 393 17.64 -6.12 -13.87
N PHE A 394 16.46 -6.20 -13.24
CA PHE A 394 15.40 -5.21 -13.38
C PHE A 394 15.86 -3.83 -12.89
N TRP A 395 16.47 -3.74 -11.69
CA TRP A 395 17.04 -2.51 -11.15
C TRP A 395 18.06 -1.88 -12.10
N ASN A 396 19.01 -2.65 -12.57
CA ASN A 396 20.07 -2.15 -13.45
C ASN A 396 19.54 -1.65 -14.80
N ALA A 397 18.51 -2.31 -15.34
CA ALA A 397 17.93 -1.96 -16.64
C ALA A 397 16.97 -0.76 -16.56
N GLN A 398 16.22 -0.63 -15.48
CA GLN A 398 15.09 0.31 -15.39
C GLN A 398 15.31 1.49 -14.45
N ARG A 399 16.48 1.62 -13.83
CA ARG A 399 16.77 2.73 -12.91
C ARG A 399 16.48 4.09 -13.56
N PHE A 400 15.61 4.88 -12.89
CA PHE A 400 15.09 6.18 -13.31
C PHE A 400 14.31 6.16 -14.63
N ARG A 401 13.65 5.03 -14.91
CA ARG A 401 12.73 4.86 -16.03
C ARG A 401 11.36 4.42 -15.52
N ILE A 402 10.34 4.65 -16.34
CA ILE A 402 9.01 4.09 -16.15
C ILE A 402 9.06 2.63 -16.58
N ALA A 403 8.60 1.72 -15.73
CA ALA A 403 8.60 0.29 -15.96
C ALA A 403 7.25 -0.34 -15.59
N SER A 404 6.81 -1.28 -16.42
CA SER A 404 5.56 -2.03 -16.27
C SER A 404 5.76 -3.40 -15.62
N TRP A 405 4.68 -4.09 -15.31
CA TRP A 405 4.67 -5.50 -14.96
C TRP A 405 5.37 -6.40 -16.00
N ASP A 406 5.27 -6.03 -17.27
CA ASP A 406 5.94 -6.74 -18.36
C ASP A 406 7.47 -6.63 -18.32
N ASP A 407 7.98 -5.48 -17.85
CA ASP A 407 9.43 -5.31 -17.67
C ASP A 407 9.95 -6.19 -16.53
N LEU A 408 9.16 -6.30 -15.43
CA LEU A 408 9.44 -7.26 -14.36
C LEU A 408 9.41 -8.70 -14.88
N ARG A 409 8.34 -9.09 -15.58
CA ARG A 409 8.21 -10.44 -16.16
C ARG A 409 9.44 -10.80 -16.98
N ARG A 410 9.85 -9.95 -17.94
CA ARG A 410 11.02 -10.17 -18.80
C ARG A 410 12.32 -10.33 -18.00
N ALA A 411 12.50 -9.54 -16.94
CA ALA A 411 13.68 -9.66 -16.10
C ALA A 411 13.73 -11.02 -15.37
N PHE A 412 12.59 -11.50 -14.85
CA PHE A 412 12.51 -12.79 -14.18
C PHE A 412 12.58 -13.98 -15.17
N GLU A 413 12.01 -13.88 -16.35
CA GLU A 413 12.16 -14.87 -17.44
C GLU A 413 13.63 -15.03 -17.82
N HIS A 414 14.32 -13.90 -18.05
CA HIS A 414 15.75 -13.94 -18.36
C HIS A 414 16.58 -14.57 -17.24
N ALA A 415 16.27 -14.23 -15.98
CA ALA A 415 17.01 -14.74 -14.83
C ALA A 415 16.78 -16.22 -14.54
N SER A 416 15.58 -16.73 -14.82
CA SER A 416 15.16 -18.11 -14.50
C SER A 416 15.26 -19.07 -15.69
N GLY A 417 15.22 -18.57 -16.93
CA GLY A 417 15.09 -19.35 -18.14
C GLY A 417 13.70 -19.99 -18.32
N GLN A 418 12.68 -19.57 -17.52
CA GLN A 418 11.32 -20.09 -17.59
C GLN A 418 10.42 -19.09 -18.32
N ASP A 419 9.44 -19.60 -19.07
CA ASP A 419 8.32 -18.80 -19.55
C ASP A 419 7.36 -18.51 -18.41
N LEU A 420 7.13 -17.23 -18.13
CA LEU A 420 6.27 -16.74 -17.06
C LEU A 420 5.04 -16.00 -17.58
N ALA A 421 4.82 -15.94 -18.90
CA ALA A 421 3.69 -15.21 -19.49
C ALA A 421 2.34 -15.64 -18.92
N GLY A 422 2.05 -16.94 -18.93
CA GLY A 422 0.79 -17.46 -18.38
C GLY A 422 0.65 -17.31 -16.87
N PHE A 423 1.77 -17.27 -16.13
CA PHE A 423 1.75 -16.98 -14.69
C PHE A 423 1.35 -15.52 -14.45
N PHE A 424 1.98 -14.58 -15.12
CA PHE A 424 1.65 -13.17 -14.94
C PHE A 424 0.24 -12.85 -15.43
N GLU A 425 -0.18 -13.34 -16.62
CA GLU A 425 -1.53 -13.15 -17.14
C GLU A 425 -2.62 -13.56 -16.16
N GLN A 426 -2.53 -14.78 -15.61
CA GLN A 426 -3.59 -15.26 -14.70
C GLN A 426 -3.68 -14.47 -13.38
N TRP A 427 -2.54 -13.96 -12.84
CA TRP A 427 -2.53 -13.26 -11.56
C TRP A 427 -2.69 -11.75 -11.67
N LEU A 428 -2.37 -11.16 -12.83
CA LEU A 428 -2.47 -9.72 -13.05
C LEU A 428 -3.83 -9.29 -13.61
N ASP A 429 -4.39 -10.07 -14.55
CA ASP A 429 -5.53 -9.62 -15.35
C ASP A 429 -6.87 -10.12 -14.80
N ARG A 430 -6.85 -11.12 -13.91
CA ARG A 430 -8.08 -11.71 -13.36
C ARG A 430 -8.48 -11.07 -12.03
N THR A 431 -9.78 -10.88 -11.86
CA THR A 431 -10.42 -10.74 -10.55
C THR A 431 -10.62 -12.11 -9.92
N GLY A 432 -10.72 -12.18 -8.62
CA GLY A 432 -10.86 -13.43 -7.89
C GLY A 432 -9.52 -14.14 -7.67
N VAL A 433 -9.61 -15.25 -6.98
CA VAL A 433 -8.55 -16.21 -6.70
C VAL A 433 -9.17 -17.60 -6.63
N PRO A 434 -8.40 -18.69 -6.80
CA PRO A 434 -8.96 -20.05 -6.77
C PRO A 434 -9.57 -20.39 -5.40
N GLU A 435 -10.74 -21.04 -5.42
CA GLU A 435 -11.37 -21.67 -4.26
C GLU A 435 -11.00 -23.16 -4.24
N LEU A 436 -9.87 -23.46 -3.63
CA LEU A 436 -9.29 -24.79 -3.61
C LEU A 436 -9.87 -25.66 -2.50
N ARG A 437 -10.17 -26.92 -2.83
CA ARG A 437 -10.57 -27.93 -1.85
C ARG A 437 -10.14 -29.34 -2.26
N ILE A 438 -9.96 -30.22 -1.28
CA ILE A 438 -9.91 -31.65 -1.51
C ILE A 438 -11.36 -32.11 -1.71
N ALA A 439 -11.67 -32.61 -2.90
CA ALA A 439 -13.01 -33.09 -3.24
C ALA A 439 -13.21 -34.57 -2.87
N ASP A 440 -12.12 -35.35 -2.89
CA ASP A 440 -12.08 -36.75 -2.51
C ASP A 440 -10.64 -37.17 -2.19
N ALA A 441 -10.46 -38.05 -1.21
CA ALA A 441 -9.16 -38.64 -0.91
C ALA A 441 -9.36 -40.06 -0.34
N HIS A 442 -8.72 -41.04 -0.97
CA HIS A 442 -8.74 -42.42 -0.51
C HIS A 442 -7.39 -43.11 -0.69
N ALA A 443 -7.09 -44.04 0.18
CA ALA A 443 -5.83 -44.75 0.20
C ALA A 443 -6.03 -46.25 0.03
N VAL A 444 -5.12 -46.90 -0.69
CA VAL A 444 -5.15 -48.35 -0.91
C VAL A 444 -3.76 -48.91 -0.62
N ALA A 445 -3.68 -49.97 0.18
CA ALA A 445 -2.45 -50.71 0.42
C ALA A 445 -1.99 -51.40 -0.89
N THR A 446 -0.71 -51.42 -1.13
CA THR A 446 -0.08 -52.09 -2.28
C THR A 446 1.06 -52.97 -1.80
N GLY A 447 1.56 -53.86 -2.65
CA GLY A 447 2.68 -54.72 -2.27
C GLY A 447 3.99 -54.02 -1.90
N ALA A 448 4.10 -52.70 -2.22
CA ALA A 448 5.28 -51.88 -1.96
C ALA A 448 5.00 -50.65 -1.07
N GLY A 449 3.91 -50.65 -0.31
CA GLY A 449 3.48 -49.55 0.54
C GLY A 449 2.03 -49.16 0.28
N TRP A 450 1.77 -47.84 0.15
CA TRP A 450 0.42 -47.29 -0.01
C TRP A 450 0.31 -46.43 -1.26
N ARG A 451 -0.89 -46.37 -1.81
CA ARG A 451 -1.27 -45.47 -2.90
C ARG A 451 -2.38 -44.55 -2.41
N LEU A 452 -2.10 -43.24 -2.33
CA LEU A 452 -3.09 -42.24 -2.01
C LEU A 452 -3.56 -41.57 -3.30
N SER A 453 -4.86 -41.62 -3.57
CA SER A 453 -5.51 -40.85 -4.65
C SER A 453 -6.17 -39.64 -4.03
N VAL A 454 -5.80 -38.44 -4.51
CA VAL A 454 -6.38 -37.16 -4.04
C VAL A 454 -6.99 -36.45 -5.23
N THR A 455 -8.27 -36.14 -5.16
CA THR A 455 -8.98 -35.34 -6.13
C THR A 455 -9.10 -33.90 -5.61
N LEU A 456 -8.43 -32.96 -6.30
CA LEU A 456 -8.54 -31.56 -6.03
C LEU A 456 -9.62 -30.92 -6.92
N ALA A 457 -10.30 -29.90 -6.40
CA ALA A 457 -11.24 -29.10 -7.14
C ALA A 457 -11.02 -27.60 -6.85
N GLN A 458 -11.25 -26.79 -7.88
CA GLN A 458 -11.28 -25.33 -7.81
C GLN A 458 -12.48 -24.79 -8.60
N GLY A 459 -12.85 -23.54 -8.34
CA GLY A 459 -13.93 -22.88 -9.10
C GLY A 459 -13.52 -22.49 -10.53
N ALA A 460 -14.48 -22.09 -11.34
CA ALA A 460 -14.26 -21.48 -12.64
C ALA A 460 -14.05 -19.96 -12.51
N PRO A 461 -13.16 -19.36 -13.33
CA PRO A 461 -12.23 -19.98 -14.28
C PRO A 461 -11.07 -20.70 -13.59
N ALA A 462 -10.67 -21.85 -14.10
CA ALA A 462 -9.58 -22.62 -13.53
C ALA A 462 -8.23 -21.87 -13.62
N TYR A 463 -7.44 -22.00 -12.56
CA TYR A 463 -6.06 -21.52 -12.48
C TYR A 463 -5.07 -22.66 -12.73
N VAL A 464 -3.91 -22.34 -13.26
CA VAL A 464 -2.78 -23.29 -13.37
C VAL A 464 -1.98 -23.18 -12.07
N LEU A 465 -2.03 -24.22 -11.25
CA LEU A 465 -1.50 -24.21 -9.89
C LEU A 465 -0.57 -25.41 -9.67
N SER A 466 0.49 -25.20 -8.89
CA SER A 466 1.32 -26.24 -8.29
C SER A 466 0.96 -26.33 -6.80
N VAL A 467 0.03 -27.22 -6.49
CA VAL A 467 -0.64 -27.29 -5.17
C VAL A 467 0.19 -28.11 -4.19
N PRO A 468 0.67 -27.54 -3.08
CA PRO A 468 1.32 -28.29 -2.02
C PRO A 468 0.29 -29.13 -1.26
N LEU A 469 0.58 -30.42 -1.10
CA LEU A 469 -0.15 -31.35 -0.24
C LEU A 469 0.79 -31.89 0.84
N ALA A 470 0.41 -31.80 2.10
CA ALA A 470 1.07 -32.51 3.17
C ALA A 470 0.27 -33.76 3.51
N VAL A 471 0.94 -34.91 3.57
CA VAL A 471 0.37 -36.19 3.92
C VAL A 471 1.01 -36.67 5.20
N ARG A 472 0.22 -36.76 6.28
CA ARG A 472 0.65 -37.37 7.52
C ARG A 472 0.50 -38.86 7.40
N THR A 473 1.58 -39.59 7.59
CA THR A 473 1.62 -41.04 7.56
C THR A 473 2.02 -41.60 8.92
N ALA A 474 1.86 -42.91 9.12
CA ALA A 474 2.38 -43.58 10.31
C ALA A 474 3.92 -43.45 10.46
N GLY A 475 4.63 -43.17 9.36
CA GLY A 475 6.08 -42.96 9.32
C GLY A 475 6.56 -41.51 9.34
N GLY A 476 5.64 -40.52 9.48
CA GLY A 476 5.96 -39.11 9.46
C GLY A 476 5.22 -38.32 8.37
N GLU A 477 5.52 -37.05 8.23
CA GLU A 477 4.90 -36.15 7.26
C GLU A 477 5.68 -36.12 5.93
N ILE A 478 4.95 -36.14 4.84
CA ILE A 478 5.49 -36.09 3.46
C ILE A 478 4.79 -34.97 2.70
N THR A 479 5.54 -34.03 2.20
CA THR A 479 5.01 -32.98 1.29
C THR A 479 5.20 -33.37 -0.17
N ARG A 480 4.17 -33.14 -0.98
CA ARG A 480 4.16 -33.32 -2.44
C ARG A 480 3.51 -32.13 -3.11
N ARG A 481 3.96 -31.79 -4.32
CA ARG A 481 3.31 -30.80 -5.18
C ARG A 481 2.53 -31.51 -6.28
N VAL A 482 1.31 -31.05 -6.53
CA VAL A 482 0.39 -31.59 -7.52
C VAL A 482 -0.02 -30.48 -8.48
N GLU A 483 0.13 -30.74 -9.76
CA GLU A 483 -0.30 -29.79 -10.79
C GLU A 483 -1.82 -29.88 -10.99
N LEU A 484 -2.48 -28.72 -10.96
CA LEU A 484 -3.91 -28.57 -11.21
C LEU A 484 -4.12 -27.45 -12.21
N SER A 485 -4.57 -27.78 -13.44
CA SER A 485 -4.82 -26.81 -14.51
C SER A 485 -6.26 -26.77 -15.01
N ARG A 486 -7.13 -27.56 -14.38
CA ARG A 486 -8.56 -27.68 -14.67
C ARG A 486 -9.37 -27.49 -13.40
N GLU A 487 -10.67 -27.34 -13.53
CA GLU A 487 -11.59 -27.24 -12.37
C GLU A 487 -11.49 -28.46 -11.44
N ARG A 488 -11.10 -29.62 -11.97
CA ARG A 488 -10.91 -30.86 -11.21
C ARG A 488 -9.75 -31.67 -11.75
N GLY A 489 -8.97 -32.26 -10.84
CA GLY A 489 -7.86 -33.13 -11.19
C GLY A 489 -7.55 -34.12 -10.08
N THR A 490 -7.22 -35.36 -10.45
CA THR A 490 -6.85 -36.42 -9.47
C THR A 490 -5.35 -36.68 -9.60
N ALA A 491 -4.66 -36.65 -8.46
CA ALA A 491 -3.26 -37.05 -8.34
C ALA A 491 -3.16 -38.37 -7.58
N VAL A 492 -2.18 -39.19 -7.97
CA VAL A 492 -1.85 -40.44 -7.32
C VAL A 492 -0.46 -40.33 -6.71
N ILE A 493 -0.36 -40.51 -5.41
CA ILE A 493 0.87 -40.37 -4.61
C ILE A 493 1.24 -41.74 -4.04
N ALA A 494 2.43 -42.22 -4.36
CA ALA A 494 2.99 -43.43 -3.73
C ALA A 494 3.61 -43.06 -2.37
N LEU A 495 3.29 -43.82 -1.34
CA LEU A 495 3.71 -43.57 0.04
C LEU A 495 4.31 -44.84 0.65
N PRO A 496 5.39 -44.71 1.44
CA PRO A 496 6.03 -45.87 2.06
C PRO A 496 5.25 -46.41 3.27
N ALA A 497 4.37 -45.61 3.87
CA ALA A 497 3.58 -45.94 5.05
C ALA A 497 2.12 -45.50 4.88
N GLU A 498 1.25 -46.05 5.74
CA GLU A 498 -0.18 -45.75 5.75
C GLU A 498 -0.44 -44.23 5.92
N PRO A 499 -1.16 -43.59 4.96
CA PRO A 499 -1.56 -42.21 5.12
C PRO A 499 -2.77 -42.11 6.05
N LEU A 500 -2.66 -41.18 7.02
CA LEU A 500 -3.65 -40.95 8.07
C LEU A 500 -4.48 -39.70 7.79
N GLU A 501 -3.84 -38.69 7.21
CA GLU A 501 -4.45 -37.39 6.94
C GLU A 501 -3.75 -36.73 5.74
N VAL A 502 -4.52 -35.99 4.96
CA VAL A 502 -4.01 -35.15 3.88
C VAL A 502 -4.47 -33.69 4.05
N ALA A 503 -3.55 -32.78 4.01
CA ALA A 503 -3.80 -31.33 4.13
C ALA A 503 -3.43 -30.60 2.83
N LEU A 504 -4.28 -29.66 2.44
CA LEU A 504 -4.11 -28.82 1.28
C LEU A 504 -3.40 -27.52 1.70
N ASP A 505 -2.25 -27.25 1.09
CA ASP A 505 -1.50 -26.00 1.26
C ASP A 505 -1.34 -25.56 2.74
N PRO A 506 -0.85 -26.44 3.63
CA PRO A 506 -0.83 -26.15 5.07
C PRO A 506 0.11 -24.99 5.44
N GLU A 507 1.11 -24.70 4.60
CA GLU A 507 2.01 -23.58 4.78
C GLU A 507 1.51 -22.27 4.15
N LEU A 508 0.30 -22.27 3.55
CA LEU A 508 -0.31 -21.07 2.93
C LEU A 508 0.57 -20.46 1.83
N ARG A 509 1.08 -21.31 0.94
CA ARG A 509 1.99 -20.91 -0.14
C ARG A 509 1.27 -20.42 -1.39
N LEU A 510 -0.05 -20.59 -1.47
CA LEU A 510 -0.86 -20.19 -2.61
C LEU A 510 -1.77 -19.01 -2.28
N LEU A 511 -1.86 -18.08 -3.21
CA LEU A 511 -2.91 -17.08 -3.22
C LEU A 511 -4.23 -17.79 -3.57
N ARG A 512 -5.08 -18.00 -2.59
CA ARG A 512 -6.38 -18.66 -2.70
C ARG A 512 -7.38 -18.10 -1.70
N ARG A 513 -8.66 -18.25 -1.96
CA ARG A 513 -9.69 -17.95 -0.96
C ARG A 513 -9.69 -19.05 0.10
N LEU A 514 -9.52 -18.62 1.34
CA LEU A 514 -9.63 -19.55 2.47
C LEU A 514 -11.09 -19.98 2.68
N ALA A 515 -11.31 -21.23 3.01
CA ALA A 515 -12.62 -21.70 3.45
C ALA A 515 -12.99 -21.09 4.81
N ALA A 516 -14.28 -21.03 5.14
CA ALA A 516 -14.76 -20.47 6.40
C ALA A 516 -14.13 -21.12 7.66
N ALA A 517 -13.76 -22.40 7.58
CA ALA A 517 -13.08 -23.09 8.66
C ALA A 517 -11.60 -22.69 8.81
N GLU A 518 -10.96 -22.22 7.73
CA GLU A 518 -9.57 -21.75 7.69
C GLU A 518 -9.47 -20.24 8.03
N ALA A 519 -10.56 -19.48 7.80
CA ALA A 519 -10.65 -18.04 8.06
C ALA A 519 -11.79 -17.74 9.03
N PRO A 520 -11.59 -17.96 10.36
CA PRO A 520 -12.54 -17.45 11.34
C PRO A 520 -12.67 -15.94 11.17
N PRO A 521 -13.86 -15.37 11.44
CA PRO A 521 -14.14 -13.98 11.16
C PRO A 521 -13.19 -13.05 11.94
N ILE A 522 -12.81 -11.95 11.29
CA ILE A 522 -11.99 -10.87 11.83
C ILE A 522 -12.75 -9.53 11.72
N LEU A 523 -12.32 -8.52 12.42
CA LEU A 523 -12.99 -7.21 12.40
C LEU A 523 -13.05 -6.60 10.99
N ARG A 524 -12.11 -6.95 10.12
CA ARG A 524 -12.10 -6.51 8.73
C ARG A 524 -13.31 -6.97 7.91
N ASP A 525 -13.88 -8.14 8.24
CA ASP A 525 -15.15 -8.59 7.64
C ASP A 525 -16.27 -7.55 7.84
N ALA A 526 -16.30 -6.91 9.01
CA ALA A 526 -17.24 -5.81 9.26
C ALA A 526 -16.87 -4.54 8.51
N MET A 527 -15.60 -4.15 8.57
CA MET A 527 -15.13 -2.88 7.99
C MET A 527 -15.43 -2.82 6.49
N LEU A 528 -15.31 -3.95 5.78
CA LEU A 528 -15.51 -4.06 4.33
C LEU A 528 -16.91 -4.55 3.92
N ALA A 529 -17.79 -4.85 4.88
CA ALA A 529 -19.10 -5.43 4.60
C ALA A 529 -19.87 -4.66 3.53
N GLU A 530 -20.44 -5.37 2.55
CA GLU A 530 -21.18 -4.77 1.44
C GLU A 530 -22.51 -4.16 1.91
N HIS A 531 -23.18 -4.85 2.85
CA HIS A 531 -24.46 -4.44 3.42
C HIS A 531 -24.42 -4.57 4.96
N PRO A 532 -23.69 -3.67 5.66
CA PRO A 532 -23.65 -3.70 7.12
C PRO A 532 -24.99 -3.24 7.72
N ARG A 533 -25.36 -3.84 8.85
CA ARG A 533 -26.51 -3.43 9.67
C ARG A 533 -26.05 -3.10 11.08
N LEU A 534 -26.45 -1.95 11.60
CA LEU A 534 -26.24 -1.61 13.01
C LEU A 534 -27.43 -2.07 13.83
N ILE A 535 -27.18 -2.73 14.95
CA ILE A 535 -28.16 -3.15 15.95
C ILE A 535 -27.72 -2.59 17.31
N THR A 536 -28.59 -1.85 17.98
CA THR A 536 -28.34 -1.28 19.30
C THR A 536 -29.39 -1.81 20.27
N PRO A 537 -29.15 -2.98 20.89
CA PRO A 537 -30.12 -3.58 21.83
C PRO A 537 -30.04 -2.90 23.21
N THR A 538 -30.17 -1.58 23.24
CA THR A 538 -30.09 -0.76 24.47
C THR A 538 -31.18 0.29 24.45
N ALA A 539 -31.63 0.71 25.65
CA ALA A 539 -32.52 1.86 25.83
C ALA A 539 -31.75 3.15 26.17
N ASP A 540 -30.42 3.09 26.28
CA ASP A 540 -29.57 4.23 26.59
C ASP A 540 -29.28 5.04 25.31
N ALA A 541 -29.87 6.23 25.22
CA ALA A 541 -29.75 7.12 24.07
C ALA A 541 -28.30 7.61 23.84
N ALA A 542 -27.48 7.72 24.90
CA ALA A 542 -26.07 8.12 24.76
C ALA A 542 -25.24 6.98 24.14
N VAL A 543 -25.51 5.74 24.54
CA VAL A 543 -24.89 4.55 23.92
C VAL A 543 -25.32 4.41 22.47
N GLU A 544 -26.59 4.64 22.16
CA GLU A 544 -27.11 4.58 20.78
C GLU A 544 -26.45 5.65 19.87
N ALA A 545 -26.28 6.87 20.36
CA ALA A 545 -25.58 7.93 19.63
C ALA A 545 -24.11 7.57 19.38
N ALA A 546 -23.39 7.15 20.41
CA ALA A 546 -22.00 6.72 20.29
C ALA A 546 -21.82 5.48 19.39
N ALA A 547 -22.84 4.59 19.32
CA ALA A 547 -22.82 3.45 18.41
C ALA A 547 -22.91 3.87 16.92
N ARG A 548 -23.70 4.91 16.62
CA ARG A 548 -23.74 5.49 15.27
C ARG A 548 -22.40 6.12 14.88
N ASP A 549 -21.78 6.85 15.79
CA ASP A 549 -20.47 7.45 15.57
C ASP A 549 -19.38 6.38 15.37
N LEU A 550 -19.40 5.31 16.19
CA LEU A 550 -18.50 4.17 16.00
C LEU A 550 -18.73 3.48 14.65
N ALA A 551 -19.98 3.25 14.25
CA ALA A 551 -20.28 2.64 12.94
C ALA A 551 -19.77 3.52 11.80
N ALA A 552 -19.92 4.84 11.87
CA ALA A 552 -19.42 5.78 10.87
C ALA A 552 -17.88 5.78 10.78
N SER A 553 -17.16 5.59 11.91
CA SER A 553 -15.71 5.52 11.91
C SER A 553 -15.15 4.16 11.49
N LEU A 554 -15.87 3.07 11.79
CA LEU A 554 -15.41 1.70 11.58
C LEU A 554 -15.71 1.17 10.18
N LEU A 555 -16.90 1.45 9.65
CA LEU A 555 -17.42 0.85 8.42
C LEU A 555 -17.11 1.72 7.20
N GLU A 556 -16.68 1.11 6.10
CA GLU A 556 -16.48 1.83 4.83
C GLU A 556 -17.81 2.16 4.12
N ARG A 557 -18.87 1.41 4.43
CA ARG A 557 -20.21 1.63 3.91
C ARG A 557 -21.20 1.92 5.04
N ALA A 558 -22.05 2.89 4.83
CA ALA A 558 -23.08 3.23 5.81
C ALA A 558 -24.05 2.04 6.05
N PRO A 559 -24.48 1.80 7.30
CA PRO A 559 -25.46 0.78 7.60
C PRO A 559 -26.74 0.96 6.79
N ALA A 560 -27.30 -0.14 6.27
CA ALA A 560 -28.51 -0.14 5.44
C ALA A 560 -29.64 -0.95 6.10
N GLU A 561 -30.87 -0.40 6.11
CA GLU A 561 -32.02 -1.05 6.74
C GLU A 561 -32.75 -2.04 5.82
N ARG A 562 -32.64 -1.91 4.48
CA ARG A 562 -33.59 -2.50 3.50
C ARG A 562 -33.08 -3.70 2.69
N LYS A 563 -31.88 -4.22 2.94
CA LYS A 563 -31.32 -5.39 2.22
C LYS A 563 -31.00 -6.49 3.21
N PRO A 564 -30.97 -7.77 2.78
CA PRO A 564 -30.41 -8.80 3.66
C PRO A 564 -29.01 -8.36 4.08
N ALA A 565 -28.77 -8.29 5.38
CA ALA A 565 -27.48 -7.85 5.92
C ALA A 565 -26.42 -8.91 5.64
N SER A 566 -25.28 -8.48 5.05
CA SER A 566 -24.10 -9.34 4.94
C SER A 566 -23.35 -9.45 6.26
N MET A 567 -23.52 -8.46 7.16
CA MET A 567 -22.91 -8.39 8.48
C MET A 567 -23.80 -7.58 9.43
N GLN A 568 -23.78 -7.95 10.71
CA GLN A 568 -24.44 -7.21 11.77
C GLN A 568 -23.41 -6.70 12.80
N LEU A 569 -23.40 -5.38 13.02
CA LEU A 569 -22.65 -4.73 14.09
C LEU A 569 -23.62 -4.52 15.27
N VAL A 570 -23.42 -5.27 16.34
CA VAL A 570 -24.28 -5.25 17.54
C VAL A 570 -23.55 -4.49 18.65
N VAL A 571 -24.06 -3.36 19.08
CA VAL A 571 -23.40 -2.46 20.02
C VAL A 571 -24.31 -2.16 21.21
N GLY A 572 -23.84 -2.37 22.43
CA GLY A 572 -24.63 -2.11 23.64
C GLY A 572 -23.87 -2.25 24.95
N LEU A 573 -24.55 -2.00 26.05
CA LEU A 573 -24.02 -2.27 27.39
C LEU A 573 -23.81 -3.77 27.61
N HIS A 574 -22.93 -4.14 28.54
CA HIS A 574 -22.60 -5.54 28.80
C HIS A 574 -23.85 -6.42 29.01
N ALA A 575 -24.81 -5.95 29.87
CA ALA A 575 -26.02 -6.69 30.13
C ALA A 575 -26.97 -6.78 28.91
N ASP A 576 -27.04 -5.71 28.10
CA ASP A 576 -27.90 -5.67 26.90
C ASP A 576 -27.38 -6.63 25.83
N ILE A 577 -26.04 -6.72 25.66
CA ILE A 577 -25.44 -7.65 24.72
C ILE A 577 -25.66 -9.09 25.17
N ASP A 578 -25.48 -9.40 26.47
CA ASP A 578 -25.71 -10.76 26.99
C ASP A 578 -27.19 -11.18 26.86
N ALA A 579 -28.12 -10.26 27.13
CA ALA A 579 -29.55 -10.49 26.92
C ALA A 579 -29.92 -10.66 25.43
N TRP A 580 -29.27 -9.90 24.54
CA TRP A 580 -29.46 -10.03 23.09
C TRP A 580 -28.98 -11.39 22.59
N LEU A 581 -27.76 -11.83 23.00
CA LEU A 581 -27.22 -13.16 22.65
C LEU A 581 -28.18 -14.28 23.08
N ALA A 582 -28.72 -14.20 24.30
CA ALA A 582 -29.68 -15.19 24.81
C ALA A 582 -30.99 -15.20 24.00
N ARG A 583 -31.52 -14.03 23.65
CA ARG A 583 -32.77 -13.89 22.88
C ARG A 583 -32.63 -14.43 21.44
N GLU A 584 -31.49 -14.17 20.80
CA GLU A 584 -31.20 -14.61 19.44
C GLU A 584 -30.66 -16.07 19.39
N ALA A 585 -30.69 -16.78 20.51
CA ALA A 585 -30.17 -18.15 20.65
C ALA A 585 -28.73 -18.32 20.13
N MET A 586 -27.94 -17.28 20.30
CA MET A 586 -26.53 -17.25 19.93
C MET A 586 -25.64 -17.85 21.05
N ALA A 587 -24.41 -18.24 20.70
CA ALA A 587 -23.43 -18.63 21.69
C ALA A 587 -23.22 -17.51 22.73
N SER A 588 -23.12 -17.86 23.99
CA SER A 588 -22.84 -16.91 25.06
C SER A 588 -21.47 -16.23 24.85
N ARG A 589 -21.29 -15.11 25.52
CA ARG A 589 -20.00 -14.38 25.55
C ARG A 589 -18.84 -15.36 25.82
N PRO A 590 -17.76 -15.33 25.03
CA PRO A 590 -16.57 -16.14 25.31
C PRO A 590 -16.02 -15.87 26.71
N ALA A 591 -15.64 -16.91 27.44
CA ALA A 591 -15.13 -16.78 28.82
C ALA A 591 -13.89 -15.87 28.92
N THR A 592 -13.07 -15.84 27.87
CA THR A 592 -11.91 -14.95 27.74
C THR A 592 -12.29 -13.48 27.66
N LEU A 593 -13.55 -13.16 27.33
CA LEU A 593 -14.08 -11.80 27.16
C LEU A 593 -15.12 -11.46 28.22
N ALA A 594 -14.94 -11.96 29.45
CA ALA A 594 -15.84 -11.63 30.55
C ALA A 594 -16.04 -10.10 30.71
N ALA A 595 -17.27 -9.66 30.99
CA ALA A 595 -17.64 -8.25 31.10
C ALA A 595 -16.83 -7.47 32.13
N THR A 596 -16.21 -8.16 33.09
CA THR A 596 -15.33 -7.59 34.12
C THR A 596 -13.91 -7.26 33.61
N ARG A 597 -13.57 -7.65 32.36
CA ARG A 597 -12.25 -7.41 31.78
C ARG A 597 -12.25 -6.13 30.94
N GLY A 598 -11.62 -5.08 31.46
CA GLY A 598 -11.56 -3.78 30.80
C GLY A 598 -12.91 -3.06 30.77
N SER A 599 -12.96 -1.95 30.05
CA SER A 599 -14.16 -1.13 29.87
C SER A 599 -14.98 -1.49 28.63
N ALA A 600 -14.37 -2.20 27.67
CA ALA A 600 -15.03 -2.63 26.45
C ALA A 600 -14.44 -3.94 25.91
N GLN A 601 -15.28 -4.78 25.32
CA GLN A 601 -14.89 -5.99 24.60
C GLN A 601 -15.51 -5.97 23.20
N VAL A 602 -14.71 -6.31 22.20
CA VAL A 602 -15.12 -6.45 20.81
C VAL A 602 -14.80 -7.86 20.35
N TRP A 603 -15.73 -8.55 19.70
CA TRP A 603 -15.44 -9.87 19.12
C TRP A 603 -16.31 -10.16 17.92
N THR A 604 -15.81 -11.05 17.07
CA THR A 604 -16.49 -11.53 15.87
C THR A 604 -17.08 -12.91 16.10
N ALA A 605 -18.19 -13.20 15.44
CA ALA A 605 -18.83 -14.51 15.43
C ALA A 605 -19.49 -14.78 14.06
N ARG A 606 -19.92 -16.03 13.83
CA ARG A 606 -20.82 -16.39 12.71
C ARG A 606 -22.17 -16.76 13.27
N ALA A 607 -23.23 -16.24 12.70
CA ALA A 607 -24.58 -16.68 12.94
C ALA A 607 -24.85 -18.05 12.31
N GLY A 608 -25.97 -18.69 12.69
CA GLY A 608 -26.32 -20.02 12.19
C GLY A 608 -26.57 -20.08 10.67
N ASP A 609 -26.95 -18.96 10.05
CA ASP A 609 -27.10 -18.80 8.60
C ASP A 609 -25.80 -18.39 7.88
N GLY A 610 -24.69 -18.23 8.64
CA GLY A 610 -23.37 -17.96 8.11
C GLY A 610 -22.96 -16.48 8.01
N HIS A 611 -23.87 -15.52 8.24
CA HIS A 611 -23.51 -14.11 8.22
C HIS A 611 -22.58 -13.75 9.38
N ILE A 612 -21.78 -12.69 9.20
CA ILE A 612 -20.80 -12.23 10.20
C ILE A 612 -21.50 -11.36 11.24
N LEU A 613 -21.14 -11.59 12.49
CA LEU A 613 -21.50 -10.74 13.63
C LEU A 613 -20.26 -10.09 14.18
N VAL A 614 -20.33 -8.80 14.47
CA VAL A 614 -19.37 -8.09 15.33
C VAL A 614 -20.11 -7.53 16.52
N LEU A 615 -19.70 -7.97 17.70
CA LEU A 615 -20.31 -7.55 18.95
C LEU A 615 -19.37 -6.57 19.65
N VAL A 616 -19.91 -5.43 20.05
CA VAL A 616 -19.22 -4.39 20.83
C VAL A 616 -19.98 -4.22 22.15
N SER A 617 -19.37 -4.69 23.20
CA SER A 617 -19.96 -4.72 24.54
C SER A 617 -19.19 -3.76 25.44
N VAL A 618 -19.86 -2.77 26.01
CA VAL A 618 -19.22 -1.69 26.76
C VAL A 618 -19.85 -1.49 28.14
N ARG A 619 -19.07 -0.90 29.03
CA ARG A 619 -19.52 -0.52 30.36
C ARG A 619 -20.48 0.67 30.32
N ASP A 620 -20.19 1.67 29.48
CA ASP A 620 -20.91 2.95 29.40
C ASP A 620 -20.63 3.63 28.03
N ALA A 621 -21.36 4.71 27.74
CA ALA A 621 -21.22 5.48 26.50
C ALA A 621 -19.82 6.11 26.33
N GLN A 622 -19.14 6.48 27.42
CA GLN A 622 -17.80 7.05 27.36
C GLN A 622 -16.77 6.00 26.91
N SER A 623 -16.89 4.77 27.42
CA SER A 623 -16.09 3.63 27.00
C SER A 623 -16.29 3.31 25.52
N LEU A 624 -17.52 3.46 25.02
CA LEU A 624 -17.83 3.27 23.59
C LEU A 624 -17.22 4.36 22.71
N ALA A 625 -17.38 5.62 23.10
CA ALA A 625 -16.79 6.75 22.37
C ALA A 625 -15.26 6.65 22.26
N ALA A 626 -14.61 6.11 23.30
CA ALA A 626 -13.16 5.91 23.32
C ALA A 626 -12.65 4.89 22.29
N LEU A 627 -13.51 4.04 21.72
CA LEU A 627 -13.16 3.05 20.69
C LEU A 627 -13.07 3.65 19.29
N SER A 628 -13.74 4.77 19.00
CA SER A 628 -13.90 5.29 17.64
C SER A 628 -12.56 5.57 16.93
N ALA A 629 -11.55 6.03 17.64
CA ALA A 629 -10.22 6.26 17.10
C ALA A 629 -9.37 4.98 16.98
N PRO A 630 -9.22 4.13 18.05
CA PRO A 630 -8.30 2.99 17.98
C PRO A 630 -8.87 1.77 17.23
N LEU A 631 -10.17 1.48 17.32
CA LEU A 631 -10.74 0.22 16.82
C LEU A 631 -10.50 -0.01 15.32
N PRO A 632 -10.59 0.98 14.42
CA PRO A 632 -10.33 0.78 12.99
C PRO A 632 -8.91 0.27 12.66
N HIS A 633 -7.96 0.39 13.57
CA HIS A 633 -6.58 -0.09 13.35
C HIS A 633 -6.40 -1.60 13.62
N TYR A 634 -7.41 -2.28 14.17
CA TYR A 634 -7.34 -3.68 14.57
C TYR A 634 -8.12 -4.62 13.65
N GLY A 635 -8.21 -4.30 12.37
CA GLY A 635 -9.00 -5.06 11.38
C GLY A 635 -8.67 -6.56 11.30
N ARG A 636 -7.45 -6.99 11.65
CA ARG A 636 -6.99 -8.39 11.58
C ARG A 636 -7.31 -9.24 12.81
N GLU A 637 -7.90 -8.64 13.85
CA GLU A 637 -8.20 -9.33 15.09
C GLU A 637 -9.62 -9.89 15.06
N SER A 638 -9.81 -11.04 15.72
CA SER A 638 -11.13 -11.64 15.95
C SER A 638 -11.74 -11.20 17.26
N TYR A 639 -10.92 -10.82 18.24
CA TYR A 639 -11.37 -10.25 19.49
C TYR A 639 -10.38 -9.24 20.08
N LEU A 640 -10.92 -8.30 20.87
CA LEU A 640 -10.19 -7.21 21.48
C LEU A 640 -10.79 -6.87 22.85
N VAL A 641 -9.94 -6.49 23.80
CA VAL A 641 -10.33 -5.93 25.11
C VAL A 641 -9.66 -4.58 25.26
N PHE A 642 -10.45 -3.58 25.66
CA PHE A 642 -9.98 -2.21 25.86
C PHE A 642 -10.21 -1.74 27.31
N GLU A 643 -9.33 -0.87 27.78
CA GLU A 643 -9.55 0.02 28.93
C GLU A 643 -9.47 1.46 28.43
N GLY A 644 -10.63 2.12 28.31
CA GLY A 644 -10.76 3.37 27.55
C GLY A 644 -10.33 3.20 26.09
N ALA A 645 -9.41 4.03 25.63
CA ALA A 645 -8.84 3.93 24.28
C ALA A 645 -7.66 2.94 24.17
N ARG A 646 -7.15 2.43 25.30
CA ARG A 646 -5.99 1.53 25.31
C ARG A 646 -6.41 0.08 25.13
N MET A 647 -5.96 -0.55 24.06
CA MET A 647 -6.07 -2.00 23.86
C MET A 647 -5.19 -2.73 24.90
N ILE A 648 -5.77 -3.65 25.67
CA ILE A 648 -5.10 -4.44 26.71
C ILE A 648 -4.97 -5.93 26.35
N GLU A 649 -5.83 -6.44 25.45
CA GLU A 649 -5.73 -7.81 24.93
C GLU A 649 -6.31 -7.86 23.51
N ARG A 650 -5.72 -8.70 22.66
CA ARG A 650 -6.20 -8.97 21.31
C ARG A 650 -5.84 -10.36 20.85
N GLY A 651 -6.56 -10.86 19.86
CA GLY A 651 -6.24 -12.14 19.25
C GLY A 651 -7.17 -12.53 18.12
N THR A 652 -6.83 -13.65 17.50
CA THR A 652 -7.65 -14.28 16.46
C THR A 652 -8.19 -15.62 16.97
N TRP A 653 -9.41 -15.97 16.51
CA TRP A 653 -9.96 -17.28 16.84
C TRP A 653 -9.08 -18.40 16.27
N PRO A 654 -8.89 -19.50 17.00
CA PRO A 654 -8.08 -20.62 16.52
C PRO A 654 -8.68 -21.22 15.26
N VAL A 655 -7.82 -21.58 14.32
CA VAL A 655 -8.20 -22.31 13.12
C VAL A 655 -8.37 -23.79 13.49
N LYS A 656 -9.45 -24.43 13.03
CA LYS A 656 -9.61 -25.87 13.16
C LYS A 656 -8.64 -26.59 12.21
N SER A 657 -8.30 -27.83 12.52
CA SER A 657 -7.42 -28.69 11.69
C SER A 657 -7.77 -28.58 10.21
N TRP A 658 -6.74 -28.43 9.38
CA TRP A 658 -6.87 -28.24 7.94
C TRP A 658 -6.83 -29.56 7.16
N GLY A 659 -6.59 -30.67 7.83
CA GLY A 659 -6.43 -31.98 7.22
C GLY A 659 -7.77 -32.73 7.10
N GLN A 660 -7.92 -33.45 5.98
CA GLN A 660 -8.95 -34.46 5.83
C GLN A 660 -8.41 -35.80 6.36
N VAL A 661 -9.08 -36.37 7.37
CA VAL A 661 -8.76 -37.70 7.90
C VAL A 661 -9.11 -38.73 6.84
N LEU A 662 -8.21 -39.66 6.60
CA LEU A 662 -8.39 -40.78 5.67
C LEU A 662 -8.90 -42.00 6.43
N HIS A 663 -9.93 -42.65 5.92
CA HIS A 663 -10.54 -43.86 6.50
C HIS A 663 -10.30 -45.06 5.59
#